data_b0bc224b8891c190ecf0f23acda280f8
#
_entry.id   b0bc224b8891c190ecf0f23acda280f8
#
_cell.length_a   1.000
_cell.length_b   1.000
_cell.length_c   1.000
_cell.angle_alpha   90.00
_cell.angle_beta   90.00
_cell.angle_gamma   90.00
#
_symmetry.space_group_name_H-M   'P 1'
#
loop_
_entity.id
_entity.type
_entity.pdbx_description
1 polymer ?
#
loop_
_entity_poly.entity_id
_entity_poly.type
_entity_poly.pdbx_seq_one_letter_code
_entity_poly.pdbx_strand_id
1 'polypeptide(L)'
;MGVVYRARDDQLERDVALKVLPSGTLSDDGSRRQFRKEARALAKLSHPNIETIYEFDTQDGIDFLVMEYLPGKTLADRLVSGALPEKEVIALGIQIAAAMDEAHTRGIVHRDLKPRNIAITERGQAKVLDFGLAKLLPQVNELTSDTLSDTQAGAGTLPYMPPEQLQGEPVDARADIYTIGAVLYEMATDIRAFPGELPSRVIDAILHHPPIPPRALNSRISPELERIILKCLDKDPGRRFQSAKELLVDLQRLGTTSTAQDPPAPLRSTPTPWKRAARLAAYGAPALLALAVVLTAVNIGGWRDRLLGRARPAQIRSIAVLPLENRSHDPEQDYFADGMTDELITELAKFNAVRVISRTSVMRFKNTDKSLPEIAKSLNVDAVVEGSVQRVGDRVKINARLLQARTDQELWARSYERDLSDVLGLQHEVAEAIAGSIEVTLTPASGSQKLRSVDPVAHEAYLKGLYYWNKRTPEGLKRALQYFQQAIDRDPNYALAYAGLSYTYAFAPELGLPSESARESQRAAALKAVELDDSLPEAHTALAGAYQNEWDWGGAELQYKRTIQLNPNYATARHWYSIYLSVVGRHQEAIAEAKHALELDPLSLIIQANLGGRYLHSGRPHEAIQECQKALEMDLSFVVAHNCVGLAYLQLGRAPEAVVEFQTAVRLSGGDPESVSALGYAFAVSGKGTEAAEIVSKLQSSSEGAYLPAYYIAIVESGLGKKDEAFAWLDRAYRNRSSELPEVKTEPRFLKLREDPRFLELLRRIALPT
;
A
#
# COMPACT_ATOMS: atom_id res chain seq x y z
N MET A 1 -4.10 -11.85 -24.72
CA MET A 1 -3.81 -13.28 -24.96
C MET A 1 -4.98 -13.87 -25.73
N GLY A 2 -4.72 -14.83 -26.67
CA GLY A 2 -5.79 -15.49 -27.39
C GLY A 2 -6.61 -16.44 -26.52
N VAL A 3 -7.78 -16.84 -27.01
CA VAL A 3 -8.64 -17.85 -26.37
C VAL A 3 -8.21 -19.23 -26.84
N VAL A 4 -8.15 -20.19 -25.92
CA VAL A 4 -7.80 -21.59 -26.24
C VAL A 4 -9.05 -22.44 -26.13
N TYR A 5 -9.36 -23.18 -27.22
CA TYR A 5 -10.49 -24.10 -27.32
C TYR A 5 -9.99 -25.53 -27.38
N ARG A 6 -10.72 -26.45 -26.77
CA ARG A 6 -10.56 -27.89 -27.10
C ARG A 6 -11.32 -28.18 -28.38
N ALA A 7 -10.66 -28.75 -29.36
CA ALA A 7 -11.23 -29.15 -30.64
C ALA A 7 -10.86 -30.59 -30.93
N ARG A 8 -11.54 -31.19 -31.92
CA ARG A 8 -11.23 -32.51 -32.40
C ARG A 8 -10.70 -32.41 -33.84
N ASP A 9 -9.56 -33.01 -34.06
CA ASP A 9 -8.99 -33.23 -35.40
C ASP A 9 -9.64 -34.52 -35.98
N ASP A 10 -10.62 -34.33 -36.86
CA ASP A 10 -11.39 -35.44 -37.42
C ASP A 10 -10.59 -36.29 -38.41
N GLN A 11 -9.50 -35.75 -38.97
CA GLN A 11 -8.64 -36.52 -39.91
C GLN A 11 -7.72 -37.46 -39.16
N LEU A 12 -7.22 -37.07 -37.99
CA LEU A 12 -6.32 -37.88 -37.18
C LEU A 12 -7.00 -38.46 -35.92
N GLU A 13 -8.32 -38.28 -35.79
CA GLU A 13 -9.17 -38.76 -34.68
C GLU A 13 -8.63 -38.45 -33.28
N ARG A 14 -8.03 -37.28 -33.10
CA ARG A 14 -7.43 -36.86 -31.82
C ARG A 14 -7.99 -35.54 -31.34
N ASP A 15 -7.94 -35.32 -30.00
CA ASP A 15 -8.20 -34.02 -29.39
C ASP A 15 -6.99 -33.11 -29.58
N VAL A 16 -7.25 -31.83 -29.90
CA VAL A 16 -6.24 -30.77 -30.07
C VAL A 16 -6.64 -29.51 -29.29
N ALA A 17 -5.67 -28.68 -28.93
CA ALA A 17 -5.89 -27.35 -28.44
C ALA A 17 -5.80 -26.34 -29.59
N LEU A 18 -6.80 -25.51 -29.75
CA LEU A 18 -6.88 -24.50 -30.79
C LEU A 18 -6.79 -23.12 -30.17
N LYS A 19 -5.63 -22.47 -30.30
CA LYS A 19 -5.38 -21.12 -29.74
C LYS A 19 -5.66 -20.08 -30.80
N VAL A 20 -6.79 -19.39 -30.66
CA VAL A 20 -7.23 -18.31 -31.53
C VAL A 20 -6.57 -17.01 -31.13
N LEU A 21 -5.91 -16.34 -32.09
CA LEU A 21 -5.31 -15.04 -31.86
C LEU A 21 -6.37 -13.93 -31.95
N PRO A 22 -6.27 -12.82 -31.13
CA PRO A 22 -7.20 -11.73 -31.24
C PRO A 22 -7.20 -11.09 -32.63
N SER A 23 -8.37 -10.68 -33.12
CA SER A 23 -8.52 -10.04 -34.43
C SER A 23 -7.62 -8.77 -34.51
N GLY A 24 -6.90 -8.62 -35.62
CA GLY A 24 -5.98 -7.48 -35.83
C GLY A 24 -4.59 -7.64 -35.22
N THR A 25 -4.30 -8.75 -34.51
CA THR A 25 -2.99 -9.01 -33.89
C THR A 25 -1.87 -9.10 -34.90
N LEU A 26 -2.14 -9.71 -36.09
CA LEU A 26 -1.24 -9.79 -37.21
C LEU A 26 -1.81 -8.94 -38.37
N SER A 27 -1.68 -7.61 -38.23
CA SER A 27 -2.37 -6.62 -39.08
C SER A 27 -1.85 -6.54 -40.51
N ASP A 28 -0.64 -7.02 -40.76
CA ASP A 28 0.00 -6.97 -42.08
C ASP A 28 0.60 -8.32 -42.48
N ASP A 29 0.79 -8.53 -43.81
CA ASP A 29 1.37 -9.74 -44.34
C ASP A 29 2.82 -10.01 -43.92
N GLY A 30 3.54 -8.97 -43.52
CA GLY A 30 4.91 -9.07 -42.99
C GLY A 30 4.90 -9.75 -41.64
N SER A 31 4.08 -9.25 -40.71
CA SER A 31 3.88 -9.80 -39.36
C SER A 31 3.39 -11.25 -39.40
N ARG A 32 2.43 -11.57 -40.31
CA ARG A 32 1.98 -12.97 -40.53
C ARG A 32 3.09 -13.87 -41.02
N ARG A 33 3.92 -13.43 -41.97
CA ARG A 33 5.07 -14.18 -42.46
C ARG A 33 6.11 -14.44 -41.39
N GLN A 34 6.40 -13.44 -40.59
CA GLN A 34 7.32 -13.54 -39.43
C GLN A 34 6.78 -14.55 -38.41
N PHE A 35 5.52 -14.41 -38.00
CA PHE A 35 4.86 -15.31 -37.05
C PHE A 35 4.86 -16.78 -37.58
N ARG A 36 4.50 -16.99 -38.84
CA ARG A 36 4.53 -18.32 -39.47
C ARG A 36 5.93 -18.93 -39.51
N LYS A 37 6.96 -18.12 -39.71
CA LYS A 37 8.36 -18.57 -39.67
C LYS A 37 8.76 -19.08 -38.30
N GLU A 38 8.36 -18.36 -37.23
CA GLU A 38 8.69 -18.71 -35.84
C GLU A 38 7.83 -19.91 -35.37
N ALA A 39 6.53 -19.92 -35.68
CA ALA A 39 5.68 -21.08 -35.40
C ALA A 39 6.25 -22.38 -36.05
N ARG A 40 6.80 -22.29 -37.28
CA ARG A 40 7.49 -23.41 -37.91
C ARG A 40 8.79 -23.80 -37.20
N ALA A 41 9.50 -22.87 -36.59
CA ALA A 41 10.69 -23.19 -35.81
C ALA A 41 10.30 -23.92 -34.50
N LEU A 42 9.22 -23.47 -33.84
CA LEU A 42 8.67 -24.13 -32.66
C LEU A 42 8.09 -25.52 -32.95
N ALA A 43 7.41 -25.71 -34.11
CA ALA A 43 6.87 -27.00 -34.53
C ALA A 43 7.97 -28.06 -34.76
N LYS A 44 9.25 -27.65 -34.90
CA LYS A 44 10.39 -28.60 -34.99
C LYS A 44 10.90 -29.05 -33.62
N LEU A 45 10.44 -28.43 -32.51
CA LEU A 45 10.75 -28.88 -31.18
C LEU A 45 9.96 -30.15 -30.88
N SER A 46 10.68 -31.25 -30.64
CA SER A 46 10.09 -32.52 -30.20
C SER A 46 10.79 -32.98 -28.93
N HIS A 47 10.16 -32.74 -27.80
CA HIS A 47 10.67 -33.13 -26.50
C HIS A 47 9.51 -33.53 -25.57
N PRO A 48 9.64 -34.55 -24.71
CA PRO A 48 8.55 -35.01 -23.85
C PRO A 48 8.02 -33.92 -22.88
N ASN A 49 8.85 -32.92 -22.52
CA ASN A 49 8.51 -31.85 -21.64
C ASN A 49 8.23 -30.51 -22.34
N ILE A 50 8.00 -30.50 -23.64
CA ILE A 50 7.59 -29.34 -24.45
C ILE A 50 6.24 -29.65 -25.09
N GLU A 51 5.34 -28.68 -25.12
CA GLU A 51 4.07 -28.76 -25.85
C GLU A 51 4.33 -28.83 -27.37
N THR A 52 3.67 -29.75 -28.05
CA THR A 52 3.84 -29.90 -29.50
C THR A 52 2.91 -28.95 -30.25
N ILE A 53 3.47 -28.10 -31.10
CA ILE A 53 2.70 -27.32 -32.07
C ILE A 53 2.57 -28.12 -33.35
N TYR A 54 1.33 -28.33 -33.79
CA TYR A 54 1.03 -29.10 -35.00
C TYR A 54 0.97 -28.22 -36.22
N GLU A 55 0.27 -27.08 -36.14
CA GLU A 55 -0.01 -26.25 -37.32
C GLU A 55 -0.28 -24.78 -36.89
N PHE A 56 0.01 -23.86 -37.82
CA PHE A 56 -0.49 -22.48 -37.79
C PHE A 56 -1.24 -22.22 -39.08
N ASP A 57 -2.49 -21.76 -38.99
CA ASP A 57 -3.31 -21.46 -40.15
C ASP A 57 -4.17 -20.20 -39.94
N THR A 58 -4.78 -19.74 -41.02
CA THR A 58 -5.66 -18.57 -41.06
C THR A 58 -6.94 -18.95 -41.80
N GLN A 59 -8.09 -18.88 -41.15
CA GLN A 59 -9.38 -19.14 -41.75
C GLN A 59 -10.31 -17.95 -41.47
N ASP A 60 -10.97 -17.46 -42.52
CA ASP A 60 -11.90 -16.29 -42.44
C ASP A 60 -11.28 -15.04 -41.80
N GLY A 61 -9.97 -14.84 -42.00
CA GLY A 61 -9.22 -13.72 -41.41
C GLY A 61 -8.87 -13.88 -39.92
N ILE A 62 -9.13 -15.05 -39.36
CA ILE A 62 -8.80 -15.42 -37.97
C ILE A 62 -7.55 -16.30 -38.00
N ASP A 63 -6.49 -15.82 -37.36
CA ASP A 63 -5.24 -16.55 -37.19
C ASP A 63 -5.30 -17.46 -35.95
N PHE A 64 -4.88 -18.73 -36.07
CA PHE A 64 -4.90 -19.71 -35.00
C PHE A 64 -3.75 -20.70 -35.05
N LEU A 65 -3.41 -21.25 -33.87
CA LEU A 65 -2.45 -22.35 -33.69
C LEU A 65 -3.18 -23.63 -33.29
N VAL A 66 -2.81 -24.73 -33.90
CA VAL A 66 -3.23 -26.07 -33.50
C VAL A 66 -2.10 -26.73 -32.73
N MET A 67 -2.40 -27.15 -31.49
CA MET A 67 -1.41 -27.64 -30.54
C MET A 67 -1.88 -28.92 -29.86
N GLU A 68 -0.96 -29.59 -29.19
CA GLU A 68 -1.25 -30.76 -28.36
C GLU A 68 -2.26 -30.41 -27.25
N TYR A 69 -3.36 -31.18 -27.19
CA TYR A 69 -4.28 -31.07 -26.06
C TYR A 69 -3.72 -31.80 -24.84
N LEU A 70 -3.51 -31.08 -23.75
CA LEU A 70 -2.94 -31.61 -22.53
C LEU A 70 -4.01 -31.67 -21.43
N PRO A 71 -4.58 -32.87 -21.15
CA PRO A 71 -5.44 -33.02 -19.99
C PRO A 71 -4.59 -32.93 -18.72
N GLY A 72 -4.99 -32.05 -17.77
CA GLY A 72 -4.27 -31.86 -16.53
C GLY A 72 -4.50 -30.51 -15.93
N LYS A 73 -3.70 -30.19 -14.92
CA LYS A 73 -3.70 -28.90 -14.23
C LYS A 73 -2.39 -28.18 -14.53
N THR A 74 -2.41 -26.85 -14.44
CA THR A 74 -1.17 -26.08 -14.49
C THR A 74 -0.39 -26.21 -13.18
N LEU A 75 0.90 -25.90 -13.19
CA LEU A 75 1.70 -25.80 -11.97
C LEU A 75 1.13 -24.72 -11.03
N ALA A 76 0.55 -23.64 -11.58
CA ALA A 76 -0.14 -22.64 -10.77
C ALA A 76 -1.32 -23.24 -9.98
N ASP A 77 -2.14 -24.09 -10.62
CA ASP A 77 -3.25 -24.77 -9.94
C ASP A 77 -2.75 -25.76 -8.88
N ARG A 78 -1.58 -26.37 -9.11
CA ARG A 78 -0.95 -27.29 -8.15
C ARG A 78 -0.44 -26.55 -6.91
N LEU A 79 0.09 -25.33 -7.10
CA LEU A 79 0.61 -24.48 -6.01
C LEU A 79 -0.50 -23.90 -5.12
N VAL A 80 -1.75 -23.85 -5.55
CA VAL A 80 -2.88 -23.45 -4.69
C VAL A 80 -2.96 -24.32 -3.41
N SER A 81 -2.43 -25.55 -3.45
CA SER A 81 -2.40 -26.47 -2.30
C SER A 81 -1.18 -26.28 -1.37
N GLY A 82 -0.34 -25.25 -1.63
CA GLY A 82 0.86 -24.94 -0.85
C GLY A 82 2.16 -25.47 -1.45
N ALA A 83 3.27 -25.21 -0.75
CA ALA A 83 4.62 -25.60 -1.18
C ALA A 83 4.75 -27.10 -1.48
N LEU A 84 5.54 -27.40 -2.51
CA LEU A 84 5.77 -28.79 -2.92
C LEU A 84 6.87 -29.43 -2.06
N PRO A 85 6.80 -30.77 -1.83
CA PRO A 85 7.91 -31.51 -1.25
C PRO A 85 9.18 -31.36 -2.09
N GLU A 86 10.35 -31.27 -1.45
CA GLU A 86 11.63 -31.05 -2.14
C GLU A 86 11.88 -32.05 -3.28
N LYS A 87 11.54 -33.33 -3.09
CA LYS A 87 11.65 -34.36 -4.13
C LYS A 87 10.83 -34.02 -5.39
N GLU A 88 9.63 -33.46 -5.20
CA GLU A 88 8.75 -33.05 -6.30
C GLU A 88 9.31 -31.80 -6.99
N VAL A 89 9.81 -30.83 -6.21
CA VAL A 89 10.50 -29.62 -6.75
C VAL A 89 11.68 -30.01 -7.63
N ILE A 90 12.54 -30.92 -7.19
CA ILE A 90 13.70 -31.41 -7.94
C ILE A 90 13.24 -32.15 -9.21
N ALA A 91 12.26 -33.06 -9.09
CA ALA A 91 11.77 -33.85 -10.22
C ALA A 91 11.16 -32.98 -11.33
N LEU A 92 10.35 -31.98 -10.97
CA LEU A 92 9.77 -31.02 -11.92
C LEU A 92 10.84 -30.07 -12.46
N GLY A 93 11.78 -29.61 -11.62
CA GLY A 93 12.90 -28.77 -12.01
C GLY A 93 13.79 -29.42 -13.07
N ILE A 94 14.08 -30.72 -12.94
CA ILE A 94 14.82 -31.53 -13.93
C ILE A 94 14.09 -31.50 -15.27
N GLN A 95 12.80 -31.72 -15.29
CA GLN A 95 11.99 -31.76 -16.50
C GLN A 95 11.92 -30.40 -17.20
N ILE A 96 11.75 -29.33 -16.44
CA ILE A 96 11.73 -27.96 -16.95
C ILE A 96 13.11 -27.58 -17.52
N ALA A 97 14.19 -27.88 -16.79
CA ALA A 97 15.55 -27.60 -17.26
C ALA A 97 15.89 -28.38 -18.53
N ALA A 98 15.45 -29.64 -18.66
CA ALA A 98 15.62 -30.44 -19.85
C ALA A 98 14.86 -29.87 -21.07
N ALA A 99 13.63 -29.37 -20.85
CA ALA A 99 12.86 -28.68 -21.89
C ALA A 99 13.57 -27.44 -22.39
N MET A 100 14.12 -26.63 -21.45
CA MET A 100 14.85 -25.42 -21.80
C MET A 100 16.18 -25.71 -22.49
N ASP A 101 16.90 -26.76 -22.10
CA ASP A 101 18.17 -27.17 -22.77
C ASP A 101 17.93 -27.53 -24.25
N GLU A 102 16.86 -28.27 -24.55
CA GLU A 102 16.47 -28.59 -25.92
C GLU A 102 16.10 -27.34 -26.74
N ALA A 103 15.34 -26.40 -26.16
CA ALA A 103 14.95 -25.17 -26.83
C ALA A 103 16.19 -24.27 -27.09
N HIS A 104 17.03 -24.07 -26.07
CA HIS A 104 18.24 -23.24 -26.15
C HIS A 104 19.25 -23.76 -27.15
N THR A 105 19.42 -25.09 -27.27
CA THR A 105 20.28 -25.72 -28.26
C THR A 105 19.84 -25.37 -29.70
N ARG A 106 18.57 -25.08 -29.91
CA ARG A 106 18.01 -24.63 -31.19
C ARG A 106 17.88 -23.11 -31.34
N GLY A 107 18.47 -22.37 -30.38
CA GLY A 107 18.46 -20.91 -30.40
C GLY A 107 17.11 -20.26 -29.99
N ILE A 108 16.21 -21.04 -29.37
CA ILE A 108 14.89 -20.58 -28.94
C ILE A 108 14.93 -20.27 -27.44
N VAL A 109 14.58 -19.03 -27.07
CA VAL A 109 14.45 -18.55 -25.69
C VAL A 109 12.96 -18.37 -25.37
N HIS A 110 12.50 -18.84 -24.22
CA HIS A 110 11.08 -18.86 -23.84
C HIS A 110 10.54 -17.47 -23.49
N ARG A 111 11.25 -16.73 -22.62
CA ARG A 111 10.98 -15.32 -22.22
C ARG A 111 9.71 -15.04 -21.42
N ASP A 112 8.80 -16.01 -21.24
CA ASP A 112 7.55 -15.88 -20.44
C ASP A 112 7.28 -17.17 -19.66
N LEU A 113 8.33 -17.81 -19.12
CA LEU A 113 8.15 -19.00 -18.29
C LEU A 113 7.57 -18.61 -16.92
N LYS A 114 6.48 -19.27 -16.52
CA LYS A 114 5.79 -19.05 -15.25
C LYS A 114 4.92 -20.25 -14.90
N PRO A 115 4.45 -20.44 -13.66
CA PRO A 115 3.66 -21.62 -13.28
C PRO A 115 2.41 -21.86 -14.12
N ARG A 116 1.79 -20.82 -14.66
CA ARG A 116 0.64 -20.95 -15.59
C ARG A 116 1.00 -21.51 -16.95
N ASN A 117 2.27 -21.39 -17.36
CA ASN A 117 2.79 -21.88 -18.64
C ASN A 117 3.51 -23.24 -18.49
N ILE A 118 3.24 -23.95 -17.40
CA ILE A 118 3.74 -25.31 -17.14
C ILE A 118 2.53 -26.19 -16.81
N ALA A 119 2.20 -27.13 -17.70
CA ALA A 119 1.17 -28.14 -17.45
C ALA A 119 1.77 -29.33 -16.69
N ILE A 120 1.01 -29.89 -15.77
CA ILE A 120 1.35 -31.16 -15.10
C ILE A 120 0.31 -32.19 -15.52
N THR A 121 0.76 -33.22 -16.26
CA THR A 121 -0.11 -34.31 -16.69
C THR A 121 -0.52 -35.18 -15.50
N GLU A 122 -1.57 -36.02 -15.68
CA GLU A 122 -2.01 -36.97 -14.68
C GLU A 122 -0.93 -37.96 -14.23
N ARG A 123 0.11 -38.17 -15.04
CA ARG A 123 1.29 -39.00 -14.74
C ARG A 123 2.41 -38.25 -14.01
N GLY A 124 2.20 -36.97 -13.63
CA GLY A 124 3.20 -36.15 -12.94
C GLY A 124 4.33 -35.63 -13.86
N GLN A 125 4.12 -35.63 -15.19
CA GLN A 125 5.09 -35.06 -16.13
C GLN A 125 4.81 -33.57 -16.34
N ALA A 126 5.86 -32.73 -16.24
CA ALA A 126 5.78 -31.35 -16.63
C ALA A 126 5.89 -31.17 -18.14
N LYS A 127 5.05 -30.32 -18.70
CA LYS A 127 5.16 -29.83 -20.08
C LYS A 127 5.14 -28.30 -20.09
N VAL A 128 6.15 -27.72 -20.72
CA VAL A 128 6.26 -26.27 -20.89
C VAL A 128 5.43 -25.84 -22.08
N LEU A 129 4.58 -24.83 -21.87
CA LEU A 129 3.60 -24.32 -22.83
C LEU A 129 4.05 -22.93 -23.34
N ASP A 130 3.49 -22.51 -24.47
CA ASP A 130 3.53 -21.12 -24.95
C ASP A 130 4.94 -20.52 -25.14
N PHE A 131 5.86 -21.24 -25.77
CA PHE A 131 7.19 -20.72 -26.12
C PHE A 131 7.11 -19.44 -26.95
N GLY A 132 7.59 -18.33 -26.43
CA GLY A 132 7.99 -17.10 -27.13
C GLY A 132 6.96 -16.43 -28.05
N LEU A 133 5.75 -16.94 -28.16
CA LEU A 133 4.70 -16.44 -29.06
C LEU A 133 4.25 -15.01 -28.71
N ALA A 134 4.47 -14.58 -27.48
CA ALA A 134 4.08 -13.24 -27.04
C ALA A 134 4.92 -12.09 -27.67
N LYS A 135 6.15 -12.36 -28.14
CA LYS A 135 7.01 -11.34 -28.78
C LYS A 135 6.71 -11.08 -30.25
N LEU A 136 5.87 -11.91 -30.85
CA LEU A 136 5.47 -11.79 -32.24
C LEU A 136 4.30 -10.83 -32.45
N LEU A 137 3.72 -10.35 -31.38
CA LEU A 137 2.63 -9.38 -31.39
C LEU A 137 3.23 -7.97 -31.45
N PRO A 138 2.84 -7.10 -32.42
CA PRO A 138 3.46 -5.80 -32.67
C PRO A 138 3.49 -4.83 -31.47
N GLN A 139 2.74 -5.11 -30.40
CA GLN A 139 2.63 -4.24 -29.23
C GLN A 139 3.69 -4.47 -28.13
N VAL A 140 4.64 -5.39 -28.30
CA VAL A 140 5.62 -5.73 -27.24
C VAL A 140 7.00 -5.09 -27.47
N ASN A 141 7.24 -4.45 -28.61
CA ASN A 141 8.54 -3.81 -28.90
C ASN A 141 8.68 -2.38 -28.36
N GLU A 142 7.63 -1.79 -27.77
CA GLU A 142 7.69 -0.54 -27.04
C GLU A 142 7.21 -0.77 -25.59
N LEU A 143 7.99 -1.51 -24.81
CA LEU A 143 7.91 -1.49 -23.36
C LEU A 143 8.56 -0.20 -22.85
N THR A 144 7.94 0.94 -23.16
CA THR A 144 8.08 2.15 -22.35
C THR A 144 7.19 1.95 -21.13
N SER A 145 7.60 2.52 -20.01
CA SER A 145 6.95 2.44 -18.68
C SER A 145 5.43 2.69 -18.65
N ASP A 146 4.86 3.23 -19.73
CA ASP A 146 3.43 3.56 -19.84
C ASP A 146 2.54 2.40 -20.28
N THR A 147 3.10 1.33 -20.87
CA THR A 147 2.32 0.15 -21.35
C THR A 147 2.18 -0.97 -20.32
N LEU A 148 2.90 -0.90 -19.21
CA LEU A 148 2.81 -1.90 -18.13
C LEU A 148 1.60 -1.68 -17.20
N SER A 149 0.96 -0.50 -17.26
CA SER A 149 -0.16 -0.13 -16.40
C SER A 149 -1.55 -0.56 -16.90
N ASP A 150 -1.73 -0.83 -18.20
CA ASP A 150 -3.08 -0.95 -18.78
C ASP A 150 -3.55 -2.38 -19.13
N THR A 151 -2.75 -3.43 -18.90
CA THR A 151 -3.22 -4.79 -19.15
C THR A 151 -3.10 -5.68 -17.92
N GLN A 152 -4.24 -6.12 -17.38
CA GLN A 152 -4.33 -7.21 -16.39
C GLN A 152 -3.52 -8.47 -16.79
N ALA A 153 -3.12 -8.59 -18.04
CA ALA A 153 -2.24 -9.64 -18.55
C ALA A 153 -0.77 -9.49 -18.12
N GLY A 154 -0.28 -8.27 -17.84
CA GLY A 154 1.10 -8.00 -17.40
C GLY A 154 1.37 -8.31 -15.93
N ALA A 155 0.38 -8.14 -15.06
CA ALA A 155 0.53 -8.30 -13.60
C ALA A 155 0.89 -9.73 -13.16
N GLY A 156 0.55 -10.75 -13.95
CA GLY A 156 0.86 -12.17 -13.64
C GLY A 156 2.25 -12.63 -14.07
N THR A 157 2.94 -11.91 -14.96
CA THR A 157 4.26 -12.30 -15.52
C THR A 157 5.42 -11.58 -14.83
N LEU A 158 5.20 -10.36 -14.38
CA LEU A 158 6.23 -9.49 -13.82
C LEU A 158 7.11 -10.13 -12.71
N PRO A 159 6.57 -10.90 -11.75
CA PRO A 159 7.38 -11.51 -10.69
C PRO A 159 8.42 -12.53 -11.16
N TYR A 160 8.37 -12.96 -12.41
CA TYR A 160 9.28 -13.94 -13.00
C TYR A 160 10.24 -13.33 -14.03
N MET A 161 10.08 -12.04 -14.36
CA MET A 161 10.93 -11.37 -15.34
C MET A 161 12.36 -11.22 -14.83
N PRO A 162 13.39 -11.50 -15.64
CA PRO A 162 14.77 -11.28 -15.27
C PRO A 162 15.13 -9.78 -15.34
N PRO A 163 16.15 -9.33 -14.57
CA PRO A 163 16.59 -7.92 -14.52
C PRO A 163 16.87 -7.31 -15.90
N GLU A 164 17.60 -8.03 -16.78
CA GLU A 164 17.97 -7.57 -18.11
C GLU A 164 16.74 -7.35 -19.03
N GLN A 165 15.67 -8.14 -18.84
CA GLN A 165 14.42 -7.95 -19.59
C GLN A 165 13.67 -6.69 -19.12
N LEU A 166 13.69 -6.40 -17.83
CA LEU A 166 13.10 -5.19 -17.27
C LEU A 166 13.86 -3.91 -17.66
N GLN A 167 15.19 -4.03 -17.87
CA GLN A 167 16.05 -2.94 -18.30
C GLN A 167 16.05 -2.73 -19.81
N GLY A 168 15.35 -3.58 -20.57
CA GLY A 168 15.33 -3.51 -22.04
C GLY A 168 16.65 -3.96 -22.69
N GLU A 169 17.52 -4.66 -21.95
CA GLU A 169 18.77 -5.19 -22.44
C GLU A 169 18.57 -6.44 -23.31
N PRO A 170 19.58 -6.83 -24.12
CA PRO A 170 19.50 -8.05 -24.93
C PRO A 170 19.31 -9.31 -24.06
N VAL A 171 18.25 -10.05 -24.32
CA VAL A 171 17.83 -11.24 -23.55
C VAL A 171 18.34 -12.51 -24.26
N ASP A 172 19.14 -13.31 -23.56
CA ASP A 172 19.63 -14.63 -24.02
C ASP A 172 19.06 -15.80 -23.16
N ALA A 173 19.58 -17.01 -23.35
CA ALA A 173 19.18 -18.22 -22.64
C ALA A 173 19.28 -18.13 -21.09
N ARG A 174 20.13 -17.25 -20.56
CA ARG A 174 20.30 -17.04 -19.12
C ARG A 174 19.12 -16.33 -18.47
N ALA A 175 18.31 -15.66 -19.25
CA ALA A 175 17.03 -15.10 -18.80
C ALA A 175 16.04 -16.19 -18.38
N ASP A 176 15.92 -17.26 -19.18
CA ASP A 176 15.08 -18.40 -18.82
C ASP A 176 15.60 -19.12 -17.58
N ILE A 177 16.93 -19.16 -17.37
CA ILE A 177 17.55 -19.74 -16.15
C ILE A 177 17.11 -18.96 -14.90
N TYR A 178 17.09 -17.62 -14.97
CA TYR A 178 16.56 -16.79 -13.90
C TYR A 178 15.09 -17.13 -13.62
N THR A 179 14.30 -17.24 -14.66
CA THR A 179 12.87 -17.53 -14.54
C THR A 179 12.62 -18.94 -13.99
N ILE A 180 13.43 -19.94 -14.38
CA ILE A 180 13.40 -21.29 -13.74
C ILE A 180 13.68 -21.15 -12.24
N GLY A 181 14.68 -20.34 -11.85
CA GLY A 181 14.98 -20.07 -10.44
C GLY A 181 13.80 -19.50 -9.68
N ALA A 182 13.05 -18.56 -10.29
CA ALA A 182 11.85 -17.97 -9.69
C ALA A 182 10.72 -19.00 -9.52
N VAL A 183 10.53 -19.88 -10.51
CA VAL A 183 9.55 -20.98 -10.46
C VAL A 183 9.94 -22.01 -9.38
N LEU A 184 11.22 -22.41 -9.31
CA LEU A 184 11.73 -23.34 -8.29
C LEU A 184 11.57 -22.75 -6.89
N TYR A 185 11.81 -21.46 -6.73
CA TYR A 185 11.64 -20.75 -5.46
C TYR A 185 10.18 -20.84 -4.99
N GLU A 186 9.21 -20.51 -5.88
CA GLU A 186 7.78 -20.56 -5.56
C GLU A 186 7.31 -21.98 -5.26
N MET A 187 7.75 -22.98 -6.05
CA MET A 187 7.46 -24.38 -5.75
C MET A 187 7.93 -24.81 -4.37
N ALA A 188 9.10 -24.34 -3.95
CA ALA A 188 9.73 -24.75 -2.71
C ALA A 188 9.18 -24.01 -1.48
N THR A 189 8.65 -22.79 -1.63
CA THR A 189 8.28 -21.91 -0.50
C THR A 189 6.80 -21.53 -0.46
N ASP A 190 6.04 -21.74 -1.53
CA ASP A 190 4.68 -21.22 -1.74
C ASP A 190 4.60 -19.68 -1.77
N ILE A 191 5.74 -19.03 -1.94
CA ILE A 191 5.87 -17.58 -2.01
C ILE A 191 6.72 -17.23 -3.22
N ARG A 192 6.37 -16.18 -3.96
CA ARG A 192 7.19 -15.70 -5.06
C ARG A 192 8.53 -15.17 -4.57
N ALA A 193 9.59 -15.33 -5.34
CA ALA A 193 10.94 -14.85 -4.99
C ALA A 193 10.97 -13.34 -4.73
N PHE A 194 10.14 -12.59 -5.46
CA PHE A 194 9.94 -11.15 -5.32
C PHE A 194 8.44 -10.88 -5.20
N PRO A 195 7.88 -11.04 -3.98
CA PRO A 195 6.47 -10.80 -3.73
C PRO A 195 6.18 -9.31 -3.73
N GLY A 196 5.06 -8.91 -4.33
CA GLY A 196 4.56 -7.54 -4.31
C GLY A 196 3.25 -7.46 -5.08
N GLU A 197 2.33 -6.63 -4.58
CA GLU A 197 1.07 -6.36 -5.28
C GLU A 197 1.28 -5.31 -6.38
N LEU A 198 2.39 -4.58 -6.34
CA LEU A 198 2.67 -3.42 -7.16
C LEU A 198 3.84 -3.67 -8.11
N PRO A 199 3.64 -3.44 -9.41
CA PRO A 199 4.65 -3.64 -10.43
C PRO A 199 5.99 -2.96 -10.10
N SER A 200 5.97 -1.70 -9.63
CA SER A 200 7.17 -0.94 -9.32
C SER A 200 8.01 -1.55 -8.19
N ARG A 201 7.37 -2.08 -7.14
CA ARG A 201 8.08 -2.77 -6.04
C ARG A 201 8.67 -4.09 -6.49
N VAL A 202 7.94 -4.82 -7.33
CA VAL A 202 8.43 -6.06 -7.88
C VAL A 202 9.63 -5.78 -8.79
N ILE A 203 9.55 -4.75 -9.64
CA ILE A 203 10.66 -4.30 -10.49
C ILE A 203 11.88 -3.90 -9.64
N ASP A 204 11.68 -3.05 -8.64
CA ASP A 204 12.76 -2.62 -7.75
C ASP A 204 13.41 -3.80 -7.01
N ALA A 205 12.59 -4.71 -6.48
CA ALA A 205 13.08 -5.91 -5.81
C ALA A 205 13.83 -6.84 -6.78
N ILE A 206 13.35 -7.00 -8.01
CA ILE A 206 14.03 -7.78 -9.05
C ILE A 206 15.38 -7.14 -9.44
N LEU A 207 15.44 -5.81 -9.53
CA LEU A 207 16.64 -5.12 -9.96
C LEU A 207 17.70 -4.98 -8.84
N HIS A 208 17.26 -4.72 -7.59
CA HIS A 208 18.17 -4.23 -6.56
C HIS A 208 18.23 -5.07 -5.29
N HIS A 209 17.25 -5.93 -5.00
CA HIS A 209 17.20 -6.68 -3.75
C HIS A 209 17.41 -8.18 -3.94
N PRO A 210 18.22 -8.85 -3.10
CA PRO A 210 18.31 -10.30 -3.10
C PRO A 210 16.97 -10.90 -2.61
N PRO A 211 16.58 -12.09 -3.11
CA PRO A 211 15.42 -12.79 -2.56
C PRO A 211 15.70 -13.26 -1.13
N ILE A 212 14.65 -13.43 -0.35
CA ILE A 212 14.77 -14.06 0.98
C ILE A 212 15.27 -15.49 0.78
N PRO A 213 16.28 -15.98 1.52
CA PRO A 213 16.76 -17.35 1.37
C PRO A 213 15.60 -18.35 1.55
N PRO A 214 15.40 -19.31 0.62
CA PRO A 214 14.29 -20.26 0.68
C PRO A 214 14.16 -21.01 2.00
N ARG A 215 15.28 -21.36 2.64
CA ARG A 215 15.30 -22.05 3.93
C ARG A 215 14.83 -21.20 5.11
N ALA A 216 14.87 -19.89 4.99
CA ALA A 216 14.30 -18.99 5.99
C ALA A 216 12.75 -19.05 6.00
N LEU A 217 12.13 -19.43 4.87
CA LEU A 217 10.69 -19.58 4.71
C LEU A 217 10.24 -21.02 4.88
N ASN A 218 11.03 -22.00 4.39
CA ASN A 218 10.77 -23.43 4.50
C ASN A 218 12.04 -24.17 4.91
N SER A 219 12.18 -24.47 6.19
CA SER A 219 13.35 -25.17 6.78
C SER A 219 13.55 -26.60 6.29
N ARG A 220 12.58 -27.18 5.56
CA ARG A 220 12.66 -28.55 4.99
C ARG A 220 13.46 -28.60 3.70
N ILE A 221 13.85 -27.47 3.12
CA ILE A 221 14.65 -27.37 1.90
C ILE A 221 16.12 -27.64 2.25
N SER A 222 16.79 -28.46 1.45
CA SER A 222 18.23 -28.71 1.59
C SER A 222 19.07 -27.47 1.28
N PRO A 223 20.26 -27.31 1.89
CA PRO A 223 21.19 -26.25 1.54
C PRO A 223 21.60 -26.26 0.05
N GLU A 224 21.64 -27.41 -0.55
CA GLU A 224 22.01 -27.62 -1.94
C GLU A 224 20.94 -27.08 -2.89
N LEU A 225 19.65 -27.34 -2.61
CA LEU A 225 18.55 -26.80 -3.42
C LEU A 225 18.47 -25.28 -3.26
N GLU A 226 18.63 -24.75 -2.04
CA GLU A 226 18.70 -23.31 -1.81
C GLU A 226 19.83 -22.67 -2.64
N ARG A 227 21.03 -23.25 -2.63
CA ARG A 227 22.18 -22.78 -3.42
C ARG A 227 21.86 -22.74 -4.93
N ILE A 228 21.21 -23.76 -5.46
CA ILE A 228 20.83 -23.85 -6.87
C ILE A 228 19.83 -22.72 -7.20
N ILE A 229 18.78 -22.56 -6.39
CA ILE A 229 17.74 -21.54 -6.58
C ILE A 229 18.38 -20.14 -6.54
N LEU A 230 19.19 -19.83 -5.52
CA LEU A 230 19.80 -18.52 -5.37
C LEU A 230 20.81 -18.22 -6.49
N LYS A 231 21.54 -19.22 -7.00
CA LYS A 231 22.43 -19.04 -8.15
C LYS A 231 21.65 -18.72 -9.44
N CYS A 232 20.48 -19.30 -9.63
CA CYS A 232 19.64 -18.95 -10.76
C CYS A 232 19.13 -17.50 -10.67
N LEU A 233 18.83 -17.03 -9.46
CA LEU A 233 18.27 -15.70 -9.18
C LEU A 233 19.31 -14.58 -9.02
N ASP A 234 20.58 -14.83 -9.34
CA ASP A 234 21.60 -13.78 -9.33
C ASP A 234 21.23 -12.67 -10.33
N LYS A 235 21.45 -11.42 -9.93
CA LYS A 235 21.10 -10.24 -10.77
C LYS A 235 21.99 -10.15 -11.99
N ASP A 236 23.27 -10.51 -11.86
CA ASP A 236 24.23 -10.56 -12.96
C ASP A 236 24.08 -11.87 -13.75
N PRO A 237 23.69 -11.84 -15.04
CA PRO A 237 23.61 -13.04 -15.89
C PRO A 237 24.92 -13.82 -15.93
N GLY A 238 26.10 -13.16 -15.76
CA GLY A 238 27.40 -13.82 -15.76
C GLY A 238 27.64 -14.71 -14.55
N ARG A 239 26.91 -14.51 -13.45
CA ARG A 239 27.03 -15.30 -12.21
C ARG A 239 26.01 -16.44 -12.11
N ARG A 240 25.02 -16.48 -12.99
CA ARG A 240 24.05 -17.58 -13.07
C ARG A 240 24.69 -18.84 -13.66
N PHE A 241 23.92 -19.89 -13.77
CA PHE A 241 24.28 -21.00 -14.68
C PHE A 241 24.37 -20.46 -16.10
N GLN A 242 25.39 -20.91 -16.87
CA GLN A 242 25.61 -20.38 -18.21
C GLN A 242 24.81 -21.15 -19.28
N SER A 243 24.22 -22.29 -18.92
CA SER A 243 23.29 -23.05 -19.76
C SER A 243 22.27 -23.79 -18.93
N ALA A 244 21.10 -24.09 -19.51
CA ALA A 244 20.08 -24.94 -18.88
C ALA A 244 20.63 -26.36 -18.63
N LYS A 245 21.60 -26.81 -19.40
CA LYS A 245 22.29 -28.08 -19.19
C LYS A 245 23.09 -28.13 -17.91
N GLU A 246 23.82 -27.05 -17.55
CA GLU A 246 24.52 -26.98 -16.26
C GLU A 246 23.55 -27.07 -15.07
N LEU A 247 22.44 -26.33 -15.14
CA LEU A 247 21.37 -26.40 -14.14
C LEU A 247 20.76 -27.79 -14.05
N LEU A 248 20.48 -28.42 -15.20
CA LEU A 248 19.94 -29.79 -15.28
C LEU A 248 20.86 -30.80 -14.58
N VAL A 249 22.18 -30.72 -14.83
CA VAL A 249 23.16 -31.61 -14.21
C VAL A 249 23.22 -31.45 -12.69
N ASP A 250 23.18 -30.19 -12.17
CA ASP A 250 23.18 -29.94 -10.73
C ASP A 250 21.90 -30.45 -10.05
N LEU A 251 20.73 -30.26 -10.67
CA LEU A 251 19.45 -30.82 -10.19
C LEU A 251 19.43 -32.35 -10.20
N GLN A 252 19.98 -32.98 -11.25
CA GLN A 252 20.07 -34.45 -11.35
C GLN A 252 20.97 -35.04 -10.26
N ARG A 253 22.12 -34.40 -9.96
CA ARG A 253 23.01 -34.80 -8.87
C ARG A 253 22.28 -34.75 -7.53
N LEU A 254 21.53 -33.68 -7.27
CA LEU A 254 20.75 -33.55 -6.06
C LEU A 254 19.66 -34.63 -5.96
N GLY A 255 18.98 -34.96 -7.06
CA GLY A 255 17.98 -36.01 -7.12
C GLY A 255 18.54 -37.42 -6.85
N THR A 256 19.78 -37.70 -7.26
CA THR A 256 20.43 -39.00 -7.04
C THR A 256 20.96 -39.16 -5.61
N THR A 257 21.39 -38.07 -4.97
CA THR A 257 21.88 -38.10 -3.56
C THR A 257 20.72 -38.32 -2.58
N SER A 258 19.50 -37.95 -2.92
CA SER A 258 18.29 -38.16 -2.10
C SER A 258 17.75 -39.61 -2.13
N THR A 259 18.26 -40.47 -2.99
CA THR A 259 17.85 -41.89 -3.12
C THR A 259 18.85 -42.89 -2.59
N ALA A 260 20.01 -42.47 -2.14
CA ALA A 260 21.00 -43.33 -1.55
C ALA A 260 20.67 -43.58 -0.07
N GLN A 261 19.83 -44.57 0.21
CA GLN A 261 19.85 -45.31 1.47
C GLN A 261 21.14 -46.11 1.51
N ASP A 262 21.84 -46.05 2.68
CA ASP A 262 23.11 -46.71 2.94
C ASP A 262 23.15 -48.16 2.49
N PRO A 263 24.25 -48.58 1.79
CA PRO A 263 24.52 -50.01 1.62
C PRO A 263 25.03 -50.60 2.95
N PRO A 264 24.66 -51.83 3.27
CA PRO A 264 25.11 -52.48 4.51
C PRO A 264 26.62 -52.74 4.50
N ALA A 265 27.33 -52.21 5.49
CA ALA A 265 28.73 -52.44 5.70
C ALA A 265 29.05 -53.89 6.09
N PRO A 266 30.13 -54.50 5.60
CA PRO A 266 30.52 -55.88 5.96
C PRO A 266 31.00 -55.96 7.37
N LEU A 267 30.47 -57.01 8.07
CA LEU A 267 30.87 -57.43 9.42
C LEU A 267 32.38 -57.66 9.52
N ARG A 268 33.06 -56.81 10.29
CA ARG A 268 34.33 -57.19 10.94
C ARG A 268 34.18 -57.07 12.45
N SER A 269 34.27 -58.21 13.08
CA SER A 269 34.31 -58.45 14.51
C SER A 269 35.62 -57.89 15.14
N THR A 270 35.47 -56.97 16.11
CA THR A 270 36.47 -56.76 17.19
C THR A 270 35.78 -56.13 18.41
N PRO A 271 36.35 -56.20 19.59
CA PRO A 271 35.58 -56.45 20.81
C PRO A 271 35.12 -55.16 21.55
N THR A 272 34.00 -55.37 22.24
CA THR A 272 33.29 -54.49 23.13
C THR A 272 34.11 -53.53 24.00
N PRO A 273 33.68 -52.24 24.04
CA PRO A 273 33.90 -51.40 25.21
C PRO A 273 32.55 -50.94 25.84
N TRP A 274 31.71 -51.86 26.20
CA TRP A 274 30.48 -51.59 26.98
C TRP A 274 30.77 -50.82 28.29
N LYS A 275 31.97 -51.01 28.90
CA LYS A 275 32.30 -50.36 30.18
C LYS A 275 32.60 -48.85 30.10
N ARG A 276 32.84 -48.29 28.92
CA ARG A 276 33.01 -46.81 28.74
C ARG A 276 31.72 -46.08 28.39
N ALA A 277 30.83 -46.71 27.63
CA ALA A 277 29.52 -46.17 27.32
C ALA A 277 28.58 -46.05 28.52
N ALA A 278 28.65 -47.03 29.44
CA ALA A 278 27.86 -47.01 30.67
C ALA A 278 28.29 -45.90 31.66
N ARG A 279 29.54 -45.47 31.65
CA ARG A 279 30.01 -44.34 32.49
C ARG A 279 29.64 -42.97 31.90
N LEU A 280 29.60 -42.80 30.58
CA LEU A 280 29.12 -41.55 29.93
C LEU A 280 27.58 -41.41 30.00
N ALA A 281 26.83 -42.52 29.93
CA ALA A 281 25.39 -42.51 30.13
C ALA A 281 24.99 -42.22 31.57
N ALA A 282 25.79 -42.66 32.56
CA ALA A 282 25.49 -42.42 33.98
C ALA A 282 25.66 -40.96 34.44
N TYR A 283 26.50 -40.16 33.74
CA TYR A 283 26.70 -38.75 34.07
C TYR A 283 26.04 -37.81 33.05
N GLY A 284 25.85 -38.22 31.81
CA GLY A 284 25.21 -37.43 30.77
C GLY A 284 23.69 -37.31 30.92
N ALA A 285 23.02 -38.41 31.32
CA ALA A 285 21.56 -38.43 31.53
C ALA A 285 21.09 -37.46 32.62
N PRO A 286 21.69 -37.46 33.83
CA PRO A 286 21.28 -36.49 34.85
C PRO A 286 21.67 -35.06 34.52
N ALA A 287 22.74 -34.81 33.77
CA ALA A 287 23.12 -33.47 33.32
C ALA A 287 22.16 -32.94 32.25
N LEU A 288 21.73 -33.79 31.31
CA LEU A 288 20.69 -33.42 30.32
C LEU A 288 19.33 -33.23 30.97
N LEU A 289 18.98 -34.03 31.99
CA LEU A 289 17.75 -33.91 32.76
C LEU A 289 17.78 -32.62 33.61
N ALA A 290 18.91 -32.30 34.22
CA ALA A 290 19.10 -31.06 34.97
C ALA A 290 19.03 -29.82 34.02
N LEU A 291 19.64 -29.92 32.85
CA LEU A 291 19.55 -28.86 31.82
C LEU A 291 18.11 -28.70 31.31
N ALA A 292 17.40 -29.80 31.07
CA ALA A 292 15.99 -29.78 30.70
C ALA A 292 15.10 -29.19 31.79
N VAL A 293 15.37 -29.52 33.07
CA VAL A 293 14.68 -28.96 34.23
C VAL A 293 14.99 -27.44 34.35
N VAL A 294 16.25 -27.03 34.18
CA VAL A 294 16.63 -25.60 34.19
C VAL A 294 15.97 -24.86 33.03
N LEU A 295 16.02 -25.41 31.83
CA LEU A 295 15.37 -24.79 30.64
C LEU A 295 13.86 -24.71 30.81
N THR A 296 13.22 -25.73 31.45
CA THR A 296 11.79 -25.67 31.75
C THR A 296 11.45 -24.74 32.93
N ALA A 297 12.34 -24.61 33.92
CA ALA A 297 12.15 -23.72 35.06
C ALA A 297 12.34 -22.23 34.64
N VAL A 298 13.33 -21.94 33.77
CA VAL A 298 13.62 -20.58 33.34
C VAL A 298 12.76 -20.14 32.14
N ASN A 299 12.06 -21.10 31.48
CA ASN A 299 11.13 -20.85 30.38
C ASN A 299 11.71 -19.92 29.28
N ILE A 300 12.99 -20.07 28.94
CA ILE A 300 13.69 -19.26 27.95
C ILE A 300 12.99 -19.43 26.59
N GLY A 301 12.47 -18.32 26.04
CA GLY A 301 11.75 -18.29 24.76
C GLY A 301 10.32 -18.83 24.80
N GLY A 302 9.73 -19.08 25.98
CA GLY A 302 8.30 -19.48 26.11
C GLY A 302 7.97 -20.86 25.56
N TRP A 303 8.96 -21.74 25.33
CA TRP A 303 8.74 -23.06 24.72
C TRP A 303 7.96 -24.03 25.63
N ARG A 304 8.10 -23.90 26.98
CA ARG A 304 7.31 -24.69 27.95
C ARG A 304 5.82 -24.36 27.81
N ASP A 305 5.49 -23.07 27.67
CA ASP A 305 4.10 -22.62 27.56
C ASP A 305 3.47 -23.08 26.25
N ARG A 306 4.28 -23.21 25.19
CA ARG A 306 3.86 -23.78 23.88
C ARG A 306 3.63 -25.29 23.97
N LEU A 307 4.49 -26.05 24.72
CA LEU A 307 4.38 -27.51 24.90
C LEU A 307 3.21 -27.89 25.80
N LEU A 308 2.89 -27.05 26.79
CA LEU A 308 1.80 -27.31 27.76
C LEU A 308 0.46 -26.71 27.30
N GLY A 309 0.36 -26.17 26.06
CA GLY A 309 -0.86 -25.54 25.58
C GLY A 309 -1.25 -24.25 26.34
N ARG A 310 -0.36 -23.77 27.21
CA ARG A 310 -0.49 -22.48 27.90
C ARG A 310 0.16 -21.39 27.04
N ALA A 311 -0.31 -21.23 25.80
CA ALA A 311 0.00 -20.01 25.07
C ALA A 311 -0.56 -18.85 25.93
N ARG A 312 0.30 -17.94 26.39
CA ARG A 312 -0.18 -16.66 26.93
C ARG A 312 -1.10 -16.07 25.88
N PRO A 313 -2.31 -15.63 26.24
CA PRO A 313 -3.16 -14.95 25.29
C PRO A 313 -2.30 -13.85 24.62
N ALA A 314 -2.31 -13.82 23.31
CA ALA A 314 -1.53 -12.82 22.56
C ALA A 314 -1.99 -11.44 23.05
N GLN A 315 -1.08 -10.67 23.63
CA GLN A 315 -1.39 -9.36 24.18
C GLN A 315 -1.84 -8.47 23.02
N ILE A 316 -3.11 -8.08 23.01
CA ILE A 316 -3.68 -7.19 22.00
C ILE A 316 -3.15 -5.79 22.28
N ARG A 317 -2.40 -5.22 21.33
CA ARG A 317 -1.81 -3.89 21.40
C ARG A 317 -2.38 -2.94 20.38
N SER A 318 -3.11 -3.48 19.40
CA SER A 318 -3.69 -2.71 18.29
C SER A 318 -5.02 -3.28 17.87
N ILE A 319 -5.97 -2.38 17.58
CA ILE A 319 -7.35 -2.71 17.24
C ILE A 319 -7.86 -1.86 16.08
N ALA A 320 -8.68 -2.45 15.22
CA ALA A 320 -9.45 -1.73 14.23
C ALA A 320 -10.95 -1.98 14.43
N VAL A 321 -11.76 -0.94 14.34
CA VAL A 321 -13.22 -1.06 14.28
C VAL A 321 -13.61 -1.00 12.82
N LEU A 322 -14.09 -2.09 12.25
CA LEU A 322 -14.58 -2.10 10.87
C LEU A 322 -15.90 -1.34 10.74
N PRO A 323 -16.23 -0.83 9.54
CA PRO A 323 -17.50 -0.17 9.31
C PRO A 323 -18.65 -1.03 9.76
N LEU A 324 -19.48 -0.50 10.67
CA LEU A 324 -20.66 -1.20 11.17
C LEU A 324 -21.66 -1.38 10.04
N GLU A 325 -22.20 -2.59 9.92
CA GLU A 325 -23.22 -2.92 8.91
C GLU A 325 -24.54 -2.23 9.24
N ASN A 326 -25.12 -1.50 8.29
CA ASN A 326 -26.46 -0.92 8.43
C ASN A 326 -27.52 -2.00 8.23
N ARG A 327 -28.19 -2.44 9.30
CA ARG A 327 -29.30 -3.41 9.27
C ARG A 327 -30.67 -2.78 9.37
N SER A 328 -30.78 -1.47 9.18
CA SER A 328 -32.07 -0.77 9.18
C SER A 328 -32.86 -0.97 7.89
N HIS A 329 -32.29 -1.60 6.86
CA HIS A 329 -32.82 -1.78 5.50
C HIS A 329 -33.20 -0.46 4.79
N ASP A 330 -32.64 0.65 5.26
CA ASP A 330 -32.81 1.98 4.71
C ASP A 330 -31.42 2.56 4.36
N PRO A 331 -31.08 2.68 3.06
CA PRO A 331 -29.81 3.24 2.64
C PRO A 331 -29.59 4.70 3.09
N GLU A 332 -30.69 5.43 3.34
CA GLU A 332 -30.57 6.80 3.85
C GLU A 332 -30.01 6.85 5.29
N GLN A 333 -29.95 5.73 6.00
CA GLN A 333 -29.35 5.62 7.34
C GLN A 333 -27.88 5.17 7.34
N ASP A 334 -27.22 5.08 6.19
CA ASP A 334 -25.79 4.73 6.11
C ASP A 334 -24.91 5.74 6.87
N TYR A 335 -25.29 7.04 6.87
CA TYR A 335 -24.59 8.05 7.65
C TYR A 335 -24.58 7.73 9.16
N PHE A 336 -25.67 7.08 9.65
CA PHE A 336 -25.76 6.72 11.07
C PHE A 336 -24.81 5.57 11.41
N ALA A 337 -24.73 4.54 10.57
CA ALA A 337 -23.78 3.43 10.77
C ALA A 337 -22.33 3.91 10.66
N ASP A 338 -22.04 4.78 9.71
CA ASP A 338 -20.71 5.38 9.52
C ASP A 338 -20.33 6.29 10.70
N GLY A 339 -21.29 7.07 11.22
CA GLY A 339 -21.10 7.92 12.38
C GLY A 339 -20.85 7.12 13.66
N MET A 340 -21.65 6.07 13.88
CA MET A 340 -21.48 5.15 15.01
C MET A 340 -20.11 4.44 15.00
N THR A 341 -19.61 4.11 13.80
CA THR A 341 -18.26 3.56 13.63
C THR A 341 -17.21 4.56 14.07
N ASP A 342 -17.31 5.82 13.62
CA ASP A 342 -16.37 6.91 13.94
C ASP A 342 -16.32 7.21 15.45
N GLU A 343 -17.50 7.31 16.07
CA GLU A 343 -17.63 7.56 17.50
C GLU A 343 -17.09 6.40 18.35
N LEU A 344 -17.31 5.14 17.94
CA LEU A 344 -16.74 3.98 18.63
C LEU A 344 -15.20 3.96 18.52
N ILE A 345 -14.65 4.34 17.36
CA ILE A 345 -13.20 4.54 17.19
C ILE A 345 -12.70 5.61 18.16
N THR A 346 -13.39 6.75 18.24
CA THR A 346 -13.04 7.86 19.10
C THR A 346 -13.08 7.48 20.58
N GLU A 347 -14.12 6.76 21.03
CA GLU A 347 -14.23 6.28 22.40
C GLU A 347 -13.13 5.28 22.75
N LEU A 348 -12.86 4.31 21.89
CA LEU A 348 -11.76 3.35 22.08
C LEU A 348 -10.39 4.03 22.08
N ALA A 349 -10.21 5.09 21.31
CA ALA A 349 -8.95 5.83 21.22
C ALA A 349 -8.58 6.58 22.52
N LYS A 350 -9.53 6.80 23.42
CA LYS A 350 -9.29 7.36 24.75
C LYS A 350 -8.53 6.39 25.68
N PHE A 351 -8.52 5.09 25.38
CA PHE A 351 -7.78 4.09 26.12
C PHE A 351 -6.32 4.04 25.64
N ASN A 352 -5.40 4.68 26.37
CA ASN A 352 -3.99 4.87 25.98
C ASN A 352 -3.19 3.56 25.81
N ALA A 353 -3.71 2.44 26.27
CA ALA A 353 -2.99 1.16 26.29
C ALA A 353 -3.08 0.41 24.94
N VAL A 354 -3.95 0.85 24.02
CA VAL A 354 -4.21 0.18 22.74
C VAL A 354 -4.15 1.19 21.61
N ARG A 355 -3.43 0.85 20.55
CA ARG A 355 -3.44 1.62 19.30
C ARG A 355 -4.74 1.35 18.56
N VAL A 356 -5.51 2.39 18.27
CA VAL A 356 -6.77 2.31 17.53
C VAL A 356 -6.59 2.88 16.12
N ILE A 357 -6.99 2.11 15.11
CA ILE A 357 -6.88 2.53 13.70
C ILE A 357 -7.96 3.57 13.37
N SER A 358 -7.56 4.62 12.67
CA SER A 358 -8.39 5.72 12.25
C SER A 358 -9.51 5.29 11.28
N ARG A 359 -10.61 6.05 11.31
CA ARG A 359 -11.74 5.90 10.41
C ARG A 359 -11.36 5.83 8.93
N THR A 360 -10.44 6.68 8.46
CA THR A 360 -10.06 6.77 7.04
C THR A 360 -9.57 5.43 6.50
N SER A 361 -8.73 4.73 7.27
CA SER A 361 -8.22 3.42 6.87
C SER A 361 -9.28 2.33 6.93
N VAL A 362 -10.11 2.30 7.96
CA VAL A 362 -11.11 1.22 8.12
C VAL A 362 -12.25 1.35 7.13
N MET A 363 -12.68 2.57 6.77
CA MET A 363 -13.76 2.80 5.81
C MET A 363 -13.44 2.31 4.39
N ARG A 364 -12.16 2.07 4.06
CA ARG A 364 -11.77 1.42 2.79
C ARG A 364 -12.24 -0.03 2.69
N PHE A 365 -12.63 -0.62 3.81
CA PHE A 365 -13.16 -1.98 3.87
C PHE A 365 -14.69 -2.05 3.97
N LYS A 366 -15.38 -0.92 3.80
CA LYS A 366 -16.84 -0.92 3.71
C LYS A 366 -17.26 -1.70 2.45
N ASN A 367 -18.11 -2.73 2.63
CA ASN A 367 -18.59 -3.61 1.56
C ASN A 367 -17.45 -4.36 0.82
N THR A 368 -16.38 -4.72 1.51
CA THR A 368 -15.26 -5.48 0.92
C THR A 368 -15.50 -6.98 0.98
N ASP A 369 -15.01 -7.72 -0.03
CA ASP A 369 -14.98 -9.20 -0.05
C ASP A 369 -13.70 -9.78 0.60
N LYS A 370 -12.80 -8.92 1.14
CA LYS A 370 -11.57 -9.38 1.79
C LYS A 370 -11.87 -10.10 3.09
N SER A 371 -11.12 -11.16 3.35
CA SER A 371 -11.20 -11.89 4.61
C SER A 371 -10.67 -11.05 5.79
N LEU A 372 -11.15 -11.34 7.00
CA LEU A 372 -10.70 -10.64 8.21
C LEU A 372 -9.18 -10.66 8.42
N PRO A 373 -8.46 -11.79 8.22
CA PRO A 373 -7.00 -11.80 8.32
C PRO A 373 -6.30 -10.90 7.30
N GLU A 374 -6.83 -10.76 6.08
CA GLU A 374 -6.29 -9.86 5.05
C GLU A 374 -6.50 -8.39 5.43
N ILE A 375 -7.69 -8.05 5.95
CA ILE A 375 -7.98 -6.72 6.48
C ILE A 375 -7.05 -6.38 7.63
N ALA A 376 -6.94 -7.27 8.61
CA ALA A 376 -6.10 -7.09 9.78
C ALA A 376 -4.60 -6.95 9.43
N LYS A 377 -4.13 -7.70 8.43
CA LYS A 377 -2.78 -7.57 7.88
C LYS A 377 -2.58 -6.20 7.21
N SER A 378 -3.55 -5.74 6.41
CA SER A 378 -3.48 -4.44 5.74
C SER A 378 -3.48 -3.27 6.74
N LEU A 379 -4.20 -3.40 7.85
CA LEU A 379 -4.27 -2.42 8.92
C LEU A 379 -3.17 -2.60 9.99
N ASN A 380 -2.42 -3.70 9.93
CA ASN A 380 -1.39 -4.08 10.90
C ASN A 380 -1.92 -4.05 12.35
N VAL A 381 -3.00 -4.81 12.60
CA VAL A 381 -3.67 -4.90 13.91
C VAL A 381 -3.69 -6.32 14.47
N ASP A 382 -3.77 -6.42 15.81
CA ASP A 382 -3.84 -7.68 16.54
C ASP A 382 -5.27 -8.21 16.69
N ALA A 383 -6.25 -7.29 16.72
CA ALA A 383 -7.67 -7.61 16.84
C ALA A 383 -8.53 -6.67 16.02
N VAL A 384 -9.74 -7.11 15.72
CA VAL A 384 -10.72 -6.37 14.92
C VAL A 384 -12.08 -6.40 15.63
N VAL A 385 -12.75 -5.27 15.68
CA VAL A 385 -14.15 -5.15 16.07
C VAL A 385 -14.99 -5.15 14.80
N GLU A 386 -15.90 -6.07 14.71
CA GLU A 386 -16.98 -6.11 13.71
C GLU A 386 -18.32 -5.94 14.35
N GLY A 387 -19.29 -5.45 13.60
CA GLY A 387 -20.62 -5.33 14.14
C GLY A 387 -21.65 -4.83 13.15
N SER A 388 -22.85 -4.62 13.68
CA SER A 388 -23.95 -4.04 12.94
C SER A 388 -24.73 -3.08 13.82
N VAL A 389 -25.30 -2.07 13.20
CA VAL A 389 -26.22 -1.15 13.84
C VAL A 389 -27.58 -1.21 13.15
N GLN A 390 -28.63 -1.19 13.95
CA GLN A 390 -30.01 -1.13 13.49
C GLN A 390 -30.74 -0.04 14.25
N ARG A 391 -31.38 0.88 13.53
CA ARG A 391 -32.25 1.89 14.08
C ARG A 391 -33.70 1.61 13.67
N VAL A 392 -34.61 1.59 14.64
CA VAL A 392 -36.02 1.42 14.41
C VAL A 392 -36.73 2.49 15.26
N GLY A 393 -37.19 3.55 14.60
CA GLY A 393 -37.72 4.73 15.29
C GLY A 393 -36.71 5.37 16.21
N ASP A 394 -37.01 5.45 17.51
CA ASP A 394 -36.14 6.03 18.55
C ASP A 394 -35.28 4.98 19.26
N ARG A 395 -35.28 3.73 18.81
CA ARG A 395 -34.44 2.67 19.40
C ARG A 395 -33.25 2.32 18.50
N VAL A 396 -32.10 2.16 19.13
CA VAL A 396 -30.86 1.76 18.48
C VAL A 396 -30.39 0.44 19.08
N LYS A 397 -30.08 -0.51 18.21
CA LYS A 397 -29.49 -1.78 18.55
C LYS A 397 -28.12 -1.91 17.91
N ILE A 398 -27.08 -2.19 18.73
CA ILE A 398 -25.70 -2.46 18.27
C ILE A 398 -25.38 -3.90 18.62
N ASN A 399 -24.91 -4.65 17.61
CA ASN A 399 -24.24 -5.91 17.84
C ASN A 399 -22.76 -5.67 17.57
N ALA A 400 -21.89 -6.00 18.53
CA ALA A 400 -20.45 -5.86 18.39
C ALA A 400 -19.77 -7.15 18.83
N ARG A 401 -18.71 -7.51 18.11
CA ARG A 401 -17.85 -8.66 18.42
C ARG A 401 -16.38 -8.29 18.20
N LEU A 402 -15.53 -8.79 19.09
CA LEU A 402 -14.09 -8.64 19.02
C LEU A 402 -13.49 -9.95 18.54
N LEU A 403 -12.71 -9.91 17.48
CA LEU A 403 -12.11 -11.06 16.83
C LEU A 403 -10.58 -10.93 16.86
N GLN A 404 -9.89 -12.03 17.13
CA GLN A 404 -8.44 -12.07 17.03
C GLN A 404 -8.01 -12.07 15.55
N ALA A 405 -7.21 -11.11 15.14
CA ALA A 405 -6.86 -10.85 13.76
C ALA A 405 -6.24 -12.05 12.99
N ARG A 406 -5.41 -12.85 13.67
CA ARG A 406 -4.66 -13.95 13.04
C ARG A 406 -5.44 -15.26 12.93
N THR A 407 -6.37 -15.50 13.85
CA THR A 407 -7.04 -16.81 14.02
C THR A 407 -8.51 -16.75 13.71
N ASP A 408 -9.05 -15.54 13.51
CA ASP A 408 -10.49 -15.28 13.35
C ASP A 408 -11.31 -15.81 14.54
N GLN A 409 -10.66 -15.95 15.70
CA GLN A 409 -11.28 -16.44 16.92
C GLN A 409 -12.06 -15.29 17.58
N GLU A 410 -13.33 -15.54 17.88
CA GLU A 410 -14.15 -14.63 18.67
C GLU A 410 -13.66 -14.58 20.12
N LEU A 411 -13.25 -13.40 20.57
CA LEU A 411 -12.81 -13.13 21.94
C LEU A 411 -13.95 -12.62 22.81
N TRP A 412 -14.85 -11.87 22.20
CA TRP A 412 -16.00 -11.28 22.87
C TRP A 412 -17.10 -10.95 21.86
N ALA A 413 -18.35 -11.12 22.26
CA ALA A 413 -19.53 -10.67 21.49
C ALA A 413 -20.66 -10.26 22.42
N ARG A 414 -21.31 -9.15 22.13
CA ARG A 414 -22.51 -8.68 22.85
C ARG A 414 -23.46 -7.90 21.95
N SER A 415 -24.71 -7.88 22.36
CA SER A 415 -25.78 -7.06 21.77
C SER A 415 -26.29 -6.07 22.81
N TYR A 416 -26.45 -4.84 22.38
CA TYR A 416 -26.92 -3.73 23.20
C TYR A 416 -28.12 -3.09 22.53
N GLU A 417 -29.06 -2.61 23.33
CA GLU A 417 -30.25 -1.91 22.85
C GLU A 417 -30.60 -0.76 23.80
N ARG A 418 -30.73 0.46 23.27
CA ARG A 418 -31.02 1.69 24.02
C ARG A 418 -31.92 2.60 23.21
N ASP A 419 -32.48 3.61 23.89
CA ASP A 419 -33.11 4.72 23.23
C ASP A 419 -32.09 5.65 22.56
N LEU A 420 -32.44 6.28 21.45
CA LEU A 420 -31.55 7.18 20.70
C LEU A 420 -31.07 8.36 21.56
N SER A 421 -31.81 8.79 22.56
CA SER A 421 -31.43 9.82 23.53
C SER A 421 -30.22 9.42 24.43
N ASP A 422 -29.94 8.11 24.56
CA ASP A 422 -28.83 7.57 25.35
C ASP A 422 -27.75 6.89 24.44
N VAL A 423 -27.68 7.28 23.18
CA VAL A 423 -26.78 6.65 22.21
C VAL A 423 -25.30 6.86 22.58
N LEU A 424 -24.92 8.02 23.13
CA LEU A 424 -23.54 8.27 23.60
C LEU A 424 -23.17 7.40 24.80
N GLY A 425 -24.13 7.19 25.74
CA GLY A 425 -23.95 6.26 26.84
C GLY A 425 -23.77 4.82 26.36
N LEU A 426 -24.52 4.44 25.33
CA LEU A 426 -24.40 3.14 24.67
C LEU A 426 -23.02 2.90 24.05
N GLN A 427 -22.48 3.91 23.33
CA GLN A 427 -21.14 3.83 22.72
C GLN A 427 -20.05 3.69 23.76
N HIS A 428 -20.12 4.46 24.84
CA HIS A 428 -19.18 4.37 25.93
C HIS A 428 -19.21 2.99 26.60
N GLU A 429 -20.42 2.43 26.86
CA GLU A 429 -20.59 1.08 27.42
C GLU A 429 -19.97 -0.01 26.50
N VAL A 430 -20.17 0.11 25.18
CA VAL A 430 -19.58 -0.82 24.20
C VAL A 430 -18.08 -0.71 24.19
N ALA A 431 -17.51 0.51 24.19
CA ALA A 431 -16.08 0.75 24.18
C ALA A 431 -15.40 0.23 25.47
N GLU A 432 -15.99 0.49 26.65
CA GLU A 432 -15.52 -0.05 27.92
C GLU A 432 -15.55 -1.60 27.95
N ALA A 433 -16.61 -2.21 27.44
CA ALA A 433 -16.72 -3.66 27.40
C ALA A 433 -15.68 -4.30 26.46
N ILE A 434 -15.38 -3.67 25.32
CA ILE A 434 -14.31 -4.10 24.42
C ILE A 434 -12.94 -3.94 25.12
N ALA A 435 -12.65 -2.77 25.69
CA ALA A 435 -11.40 -2.50 26.40
C ALA A 435 -11.19 -3.47 27.58
N GLY A 436 -12.24 -3.76 28.34
CA GLY A 436 -12.20 -4.73 29.43
C GLY A 436 -11.93 -6.17 28.96
N SER A 437 -12.40 -6.54 27.76
CA SER A 437 -12.17 -7.88 27.18
C SER A 437 -10.72 -8.12 26.73
N ILE A 438 -9.95 -7.06 26.52
CA ILE A 438 -8.53 -7.12 26.12
C ILE A 438 -7.57 -7.07 27.33
N GLU A 439 -8.06 -7.20 28.56
CA GLU A 439 -7.26 -7.08 29.80
C GLU A 439 -6.46 -5.76 29.91
N VAL A 440 -6.94 -4.71 29.26
CA VAL A 440 -6.37 -3.38 29.42
C VAL A 440 -6.71 -2.90 30.84
N THR A 441 -5.67 -2.67 31.63
CA THR A 441 -5.85 -2.04 32.94
C THR A 441 -6.37 -0.61 32.66
N LEU A 442 -7.66 -0.42 32.91
CA LEU A 442 -8.31 0.86 32.77
C LEU A 442 -7.68 1.81 33.81
N THR A 443 -6.70 2.60 33.41
CA THR A 443 -6.38 3.84 34.11
C THR A 443 -7.45 4.82 33.65
N PRO A 444 -8.41 5.19 34.53
CA PRO A 444 -9.40 6.19 34.14
C PRO A 444 -8.63 7.48 33.83
N ALA A 445 -8.66 7.93 32.59
CA ALA A 445 -8.37 9.31 32.31
C ALA A 445 -9.42 10.10 33.08
N SER A 446 -8.98 10.68 34.20
CA SER A 446 -9.67 11.67 35.06
C SER A 446 -11.21 11.63 35.07
N GLY A 447 -11.77 11.01 36.14
CA GLY A 447 -13.10 11.32 36.62
C GLY A 447 -14.25 10.85 35.68
N SER A 448 -15.14 10.05 36.22
CA SER A 448 -16.44 9.79 35.62
C SER A 448 -17.19 11.12 35.37
N GLN A 449 -16.89 11.78 34.26
CA GLN A 449 -17.73 12.84 33.74
C GLN A 449 -19.09 12.21 33.44
N LYS A 450 -20.16 12.70 34.08
CA LYS A 450 -21.54 12.40 33.66
C LYS A 450 -21.59 12.72 32.16
N LEU A 451 -21.69 11.69 31.33
CA LEU A 451 -21.98 11.84 29.91
C LEU A 451 -23.20 12.76 29.79
N ARG A 452 -23.00 13.90 29.15
CA ARG A 452 -24.07 14.86 28.94
C ARG A 452 -25.06 14.23 27.96
N SER A 453 -26.34 14.18 28.30
CA SER A 453 -27.39 13.82 27.35
C SER A 453 -27.41 14.90 26.26
N VAL A 454 -27.24 14.49 25.00
CA VAL A 454 -27.32 15.34 23.82
C VAL A 454 -28.70 15.17 23.21
N ASP A 455 -29.30 16.27 22.69
CA ASP A 455 -30.55 16.17 21.95
C ASP A 455 -30.37 15.22 20.74
N PRO A 456 -31.17 14.16 20.58
CA PRO A 456 -31.03 13.18 19.52
C PRO A 456 -31.06 13.75 18.10
N VAL A 457 -31.85 14.84 17.91
CA VAL A 457 -31.95 15.52 16.61
C VAL A 457 -30.66 16.32 16.32
N ALA A 458 -30.09 16.96 17.36
CA ALA A 458 -28.81 17.64 17.23
C ALA A 458 -27.68 16.66 16.93
N HIS A 459 -27.67 15.51 17.60
CA HIS A 459 -26.69 14.45 17.36
C HIS A 459 -26.81 13.88 15.92
N GLU A 460 -28.03 13.61 15.46
CA GLU A 460 -28.27 13.15 14.09
C GLU A 460 -27.78 14.18 13.05
N ALA A 461 -28.03 15.46 13.26
CA ALA A 461 -27.52 16.52 12.40
C ALA A 461 -25.97 16.56 12.40
N TYR A 462 -25.34 16.42 13.56
CA TYR A 462 -23.89 16.33 13.68
C TYR A 462 -23.32 15.15 12.86
N LEU A 463 -23.88 13.95 12.98
CA LEU A 463 -23.44 12.78 12.21
C LEU A 463 -23.58 12.99 10.69
N LYS A 464 -24.65 13.63 10.24
CA LYS A 464 -24.81 14.04 8.83
C LYS A 464 -23.74 15.06 8.44
N GLY A 465 -23.43 16.01 9.30
CA GLY A 465 -22.35 16.97 9.12
C GLY A 465 -21.01 16.27 8.89
N LEU A 466 -20.63 15.33 9.75
CA LEU A 466 -19.41 14.52 9.61
C LEU A 466 -19.40 13.70 8.33
N TYR A 467 -20.50 13.04 8.00
CA TYR A 467 -20.61 12.26 6.77
C TYR A 467 -20.32 13.10 5.53
N TYR A 468 -20.92 14.30 5.42
CA TYR A 468 -20.69 15.19 4.28
C TYR A 468 -19.29 15.84 4.30
N TRP A 469 -18.77 16.21 5.47
CA TRP A 469 -17.42 16.75 5.62
C TRP A 469 -16.35 15.75 5.16
N ASN A 470 -16.53 14.46 5.45
CA ASN A 470 -15.62 13.41 5.03
C ASN A 470 -15.58 13.16 3.51
N LYS A 471 -16.59 13.63 2.74
CA LYS A 471 -16.58 13.55 1.27
C LYS A 471 -15.57 14.47 0.62
N ARG A 472 -15.12 15.51 1.30
CA ARG A 472 -14.12 16.49 0.83
C ARG A 472 -14.44 17.12 -0.53
N THR A 473 -15.68 17.22 -0.93
CA THR A 473 -16.14 17.91 -2.13
C THR A 473 -16.73 19.26 -1.75
N PRO A 474 -16.71 20.28 -2.65
CA PRO A 474 -17.32 21.59 -2.37
C PRO A 474 -18.79 21.50 -1.93
N GLU A 475 -19.58 20.64 -2.59
CA GLU A 475 -21.00 20.39 -2.24
C GLU A 475 -21.13 19.67 -0.89
N GLY A 476 -20.22 18.74 -0.62
CA GLY A 476 -20.14 18.05 0.68
C GLY A 476 -19.85 19.04 1.80
N LEU A 477 -18.85 19.89 1.64
CA LEU A 477 -18.49 20.91 2.64
C LEU A 477 -19.61 21.91 2.89
N LYS A 478 -20.34 22.36 1.85
CA LYS A 478 -21.52 23.22 1.99
C LYS A 478 -22.63 22.54 2.81
N ARG A 479 -22.90 21.26 2.54
CA ARG A 479 -23.86 20.50 3.33
C ARG A 479 -23.40 20.27 4.77
N ALA A 480 -22.12 20.04 4.96
CA ALA A 480 -21.54 19.89 6.32
C ALA A 480 -21.77 21.16 7.16
N LEU A 481 -21.50 22.36 6.60
CA LEU A 481 -21.82 23.63 7.28
C LEU A 481 -23.28 23.71 7.71
N GLN A 482 -24.19 23.37 6.80
CA GLN A 482 -25.63 23.42 7.08
C GLN A 482 -26.02 22.46 8.22
N TYR A 483 -25.52 21.23 8.21
CA TYR A 483 -25.86 20.23 9.22
C TYR A 483 -25.20 20.53 10.57
N PHE A 484 -23.97 21.00 10.64
CA PHE A 484 -23.37 21.44 11.89
C PHE A 484 -24.09 22.65 12.47
N GLN A 485 -24.54 23.61 11.63
CA GLN A 485 -25.36 24.72 12.09
C GLN A 485 -26.72 24.24 12.62
N GLN A 486 -27.39 23.29 11.94
CA GLN A 486 -28.65 22.69 12.43
C GLN A 486 -28.45 22.01 13.79
N ALA A 487 -27.32 21.31 13.98
CA ALA A 487 -27.00 20.70 15.27
C ALA A 487 -26.87 21.77 16.39
N ILE A 488 -26.19 22.89 16.10
CA ILE A 488 -26.01 24.02 17.01
C ILE A 488 -27.34 24.72 17.30
N ASP A 489 -28.17 24.95 16.29
CA ASP A 489 -29.49 25.58 16.45
C ASP A 489 -30.41 24.75 17.34
N ARG A 490 -30.26 23.43 17.31
CA ARG A 490 -31.03 22.47 18.09
C ARG A 490 -30.49 22.32 19.51
N ASP A 491 -29.16 22.18 19.66
CA ASP A 491 -28.44 22.16 20.97
C ASP A 491 -27.28 23.16 20.95
N PRO A 492 -27.47 24.42 21.39
CA PRO A 492 -26.43 25.45 21.42
C PRO A 492 -25.23 25.13 22.33
N ASN A 493 -25.28 24.04 23.07
CA ASN A 493 -24.19 23.61 23.92
C ASN A 493 -23.50 22.34 23.37
N TYR A 494 -23.70 21.98 22.13
CA TYR A 494 -23.11 20.79 21.53
C TYR A 494 -21.70 21.07 20.99
N ALA A 495 -20.68 20.90 21.83
CA ALA A 495 -19.27 21.25 21.55
C ALA A 495 -18.71 20.63 20.27
N LEU A 496 -19.01 19.34 19.98
CA LEU A 496 -18.54 18.66 18.78
C LEU A 496 -19.08 19.31 17.48
N ALA A 497 -20.29 19.83 17.49
CA ALA A 497 -20.86 20.53 16.33
C ALA A 497 -20.10 21.83 16.03
N TYR A 498 -19.68 22.56 17.06
CA TYR A 498 -18.82 23.74 16.89
C TYR A 498 -17.42 23.38 16.37
N ALA A 499 -16.83 22.28 16.87
CA ALA A 499 -15.55 21.79 16.33
C ALA A 499 -15.68 21.43 14.85
N GLY A 500 -16.73 20.68 14.45
CA GLY A 500 -17.04 20.35 13.06
C GLY A 500 -17.25 21.57 12.16
N LEU A 501 -17.94 22.58 12.69
CA LEU A 501 -18.16 23.85 12.00
C LEU A 501 -16.81 24.57 11.77
N SER A 502 -15.93 24.63 12.79
CA SER A 502 -14.60 25.20 12.66
C SER A 502 -13.73 24.47 11.64
N TYR A 503 -13.72 23.13 11.64
CA TYR A 503 -13.03 22.33 10.64
C TYR A 503 -13.51 22.63 9.22
N THR A 504 -14.79 22.88 9.04
CA THR A 504 -15.36 23.15 7.72
C THR A 504 -14.98 24.54 7.21
N TYR A 505 -14.94 25.55 8.07
CA TYR A 505 -14.46 26.89 7.72
C TYR A 505 -12.97 26.93 7.33
N ALA A 506 -12.15 25.96 7.75
CA ALA A 506 -10.77 25.85 7.30
C ALA A 506 -10.65 25.63 5.77
N PHE A 507 -11.72 25.17 5.12
CA PHE A 507 -11.84 24.99 3.66
C PHE A 507 -12.60 26.14 2.98
N ALA A 508 -12.43 27.36 3.47
CA ALA A 508 -13.12 28.55 2.94
C ALA A 508 -12.91 28.81 1.43
N PRO A 509 -11.71 28.61 0.87
CA PRO A 509 -11.47 28.78 -0.57
C PRO A 509 -12.35 27.85 -1.41
N GLU A 510 -12.47 26.58 -1.02
CA GLU A 510 -13.29 25.55 -1.68
C GLU A 510 -14.79 25.84 -1.54
N LEU A 511 -15.17 26.59 -0.53
CA LEU A 511 -16.53 27.04 -0.29
C LEU A 511 -16.89 28.32 -1.04
N GLY A 512 -15.89 29.02 -1.62
CA GLY A 512 -16.05 30.33 -2.21
C GLY A 512 -16.37 31.42 -1.18
N LEU A 513 -15.96 31.24 0.09
CA LEU A 513 -16.19 32.20 1.17
C LEU A 513 -15.04 33.22 1.25
N PRO A 514 -15.32 34.50 1.62
CA PRO A 514 -14.28 35.48 1.89
C PRO A 514 -13.38 34.98 3.03
N SER A 515 -12.06 35.01 2.79
CA SER A 515 -11.06 34.45 3.73
C SER A 515 -11.10 35.10 5.13
N GLU A 516 -11.41 36.39 5.24
CA GLU A 516 -11.44 37.12 6.51
C GLU A 516 -12.61 36.65 7.39
N SER A 517 -13.84 36.72 6.85
CA SER A 517 -15.05 36.30 7.59
C SER A 517 -15.04 34.80 7.93
N ALA A 518 -14.47 33.97 7.06
CA ALA A 518 -14.33 32.54 7.34
C ALA A 518 -13.36 32.25 8.48
N ARG A 519 -12.20 32.97 8.57
CA ARG A 519 -11.27 32.83 9.69
C ARG A 519 -11.88 33.27 11.02
N GLU A 520 -12.59 34.40 11.03
CA GLU A 520 -13.32 34.87 12.22
C GLU A 520 -14.33 33.82 12.69
N SER A 521 -15.11 33.25 11.74
CA SER A 521 -16.08 32.21 12.03
C SER A 521 -15.40 30.92 12.52
N GLN A 522 -14.30 30.52 11.90
CA GLN A 522 -13.48 29.37 12.32
C GLN A 522 -13.04 29.51 13.76
N ARG A 523 -12.43 30.66 14.10
CA ARG A 523 -11.93 30.93 15.45
C ARG A 523 -13.05 30.97 16.47
N ALA A 524 -14.13 31.70 16.17
CA ALA A 524 -15.28 31.80 17.07
C ALA A 524 -15.89 30.45 17.40
N ALA A 525 -16.07 29.60 16.38
CA ALA A 525 -16.56 28.24 16.55
C ALA A 525 -15.57 27.38 17.38
N ALA A 526 -14.26 27.44 17.09
CA ALA A 526 -13.25 26.69 17.84
C ALA A 526 -13.20 27.09 19.32
N LEU A 527 -13.18 28.39 19.62
CA LEU A 527 -13.21 28.90 21.01
C LEU A 527 -14.46 28.46 21.75
N LYS A 528 -15.62 28.50 21.06
CA LYS A 528 -16.88 28.06 21.66
C LYS A 528 -16.88 26.55 21.94
N ALA A 529 -16.27 25.73 21.06
CA ALA A 529 -16.12 24.30 21.28
C ALA A 529 -15.31 24.00 22.57
N VAL A 530 -14.16 24.69 22.76
CA VAL A 530 -13.31 24.55 23.97
C VAL A 530 -14.01 25.09 25.22
N GLU A 531 -14.72 26.23 25.11
CA GLU A 531 -15.52 26.78 26.22
C GLU A 531 -16.58 25.79 26.72
N LEU A 532 -17.23 25.10 25.80
CA LEU A 532 -18.28 24.13 26.11
C LEU A 532 -17.74 22.82 26.68
N ASP A 533 -16.60 22.33 26.15
CA ASP A 533 -15.95 21.13 26.64
C ASP A 533 -14.42 21.13 26.35
N ASP A 534 -13.63 21.51 27.35
CA ASP A 534 -12.16 21.57 27.32
C ASP A 534 -11.49 20.17 27.36
N SER A 535 -12.26 19.11 27.53
CA SER A 535 -11.76 17.72 27.49
C SER A 535 -11.82 17.08 26.10
N LEU A 536 -12.36 17.77 25.09
CA LEU A 536 -12.52 17.27 23.73
C LEU A 536 -11.25 17.50 22.87
N PRO A 537 -10.56 16.44 22.40
CA PRO A 537 -9.44 16.56 21.48
C PRO A 537 -9.78 17.30 20.19
N GLU A 538 -11.00 17.09 19.67
CA GLU A 538 -11.52 17.73 18.47
C GLU A 538 -11.60 19.25 18.62
N ALA A 539 -12.04 19.75 19.78
CA ALA A 539 -12.13 21.18 20.06
C ALA A 539 -10.75 21.84 20.07
N HIS A 540 -9.77 21.23 20.75
CA HIS A 540 -8.39 21.71 20.77
C HIS A 540 -7.71 21.64 19.40
N THR A 541 -7.98 20.59 18.60
CA THR A 541 -7.46 20.50 17.22
C THR A 541 -8.06 21.60 16.34
N ALA A 542 -9.35 21.88 16.47
CA ALA A 542 -10.01 22.99 15.77
C ALA A 542 -9.39 24.34 16.12
N LEU A 543 -9.14 24.56 17.41
CA LEU A 543 -8.51 25.81 17.90
C LEU A 543 -7.06 25.93 17.46
N ALA A 544 -6.30 24.82 17.42
CA ALA A 544 -4.95 24.81 16.90
C ALA A 544 -4.91 25.24 15.41
N GLY A 545 -5.81 24.71 14.59
CA GLY A 545 -5.95 25.10 13.18
C GLY A 545 -6.35 26.56 13.01
N ALA A 546 -7.26 27.06 13.86
CA ALA A 546 -7.65 28.47 13.84
C ALA A 546 -6.48 29.41 14.17
N TYR A 547 -5.70 29.10 15.22
CA TYR A 547 -4.51 29.87 15.58
C TYR A 547 -3.42 29.81 14.49
N GLN A 548 -3.22 28.65 13.85
CA GLN A 548 -2.29 28.51 12.73
C GLN A 548 -2.68 29.41 11.56
N ASN A 549 -3.97 29.51 11.23
CA ASN A 549 -4.48 30.36 10.16
C ASN A 549 -4.39 31.87 10.49
N GLU A 550 -4.31 32.21 11.80
CA GLU A 550 -4.05 33.56 12.30
C GLU A 550 -2.56 33.87 12.47
N TRP A 551 -1.68 32.89 12.23
CA TRP A 551 -0.24 32.96 12.45
C TRP A 551 0.17 33.10 13.93
N ASP A 552 -0.72 32.69 14.84
CA ASP A 552 -0.38 32.51 16.27
C ASP A 552 0.25 31.12 16.47
N TRP A 553 1.55 31.03 16.17
CA TRP A 553 2.30 29.78 16.21
C TRP A 553 2.40 29.21 17.63
N GLY A 554 2.49 30.10 18.66
CA GLY A 554 2.55 29.66 20.04
C GLY A 554 1.25 29.07 20.55
N GLY A 555 0.14 29.75 20.24
CA GLY A 555 -1.20 29.24 20.54
C GLY A 555 -1.50 27.92 19.82
N ALA A 556 -1.15 27.82 18.55
CA ALA A 556 -1.34 26.60 17.76
C ALA A 556 -0.58 25.40 18.37
N GLU A 557 0.71 25.56 18.72
CA GLU A 557 1.50 24.48 19.31
C GLU A 557 0.92 24.00 20.65
N LEU A 558 0.51 24.94 21.50
CA LEU A 558 -0.09 24.62 22.79
C LEU A 558 -1.32 23.73 22.62
N GLN A 559 -2.18 24.08 21.67
CA GLN A 559 -3.41 23.33 21.43
C GLN A 559 -3.15 21.95 20.79
N TYR A 560 -2.22 21.83 19.83
CA TYR A 560 -1.84 20.51 19.29
C TYR A 560 -1.29 19.58 20.37
N LYS A 561 -0.41 20.09 21.24
CA LYS A 561 0.12 19.32 22.37
C LYS A 561 -0.99 18.91 23.34
N ARG A 562 -1.95 19.81 23.61
CA ARG A 562 -3.10 19.50 24.46
C ARG A 562 -3.96 18.39 23.85
N THR A 563 -4.24 18.45 22.53
CA THR A 563 -4.95 17.38 21.82
C THR A 563 -4.26 16.02 21.98
N ILE A 564 -2.94 15.97 21.75
CA ILE A 564 -2.16 14.72 21.85
C ILE A 564 -2.13 14.17 23.28
N GLN A 565 -2.16 15.04 24.29
CA GLN A 565 -2.31 14.63 25.70
C GLN A 565 -3.69 14.02 25.98
N LEU A 566 -4.75 14.61 25.44
CA LEU A 566 -6.13 14.13 25.62
C LEU A 566 -6.39 12.84 24.86
N ASN A 567 -5.89 12.75 23.62
CA ASN A 567 -6.02 11.56 22.78
C ASN A 567 -4.72 11.29 21.98
N PRO A 568 -3.82 10.45 22.46
CA PRO A 568 -2.58 10.09 21.77
C PRO A 568 -2.81 9.35 20.44
N ASN A 569 -4.00 8.74 20.26
CA ASN A 569 -4.39 7.99 19.07
C ASN A 569 -5.12 8.83 18.00
N TYR A 570 -5.14 10.16 18.15
CA TYR A 570 -5.83 11.03 17.20
C TYR A 570 -4.96 11.34 15.97
N ALA A 571 -5.07 10.51 14.92
CA ALA A 571 -4.27 10.59 13.71
C ALA A 571 -4.32 11.96 13.02
N THR A 572 -5.51 12.58 12.92
CA THR A 572 -5.71 13.91 12.31
C THR A 572 -4.90 14.98 13.01
N ALA A 573 -4.91 15.01 14.34
CA ALA A 573 -4.16 16.01 15.11
C ALA A 573 -2.65 15.85 14.93
N ARG A 574 -2.13 14.62 14.95
CA ARG A 574 -0.71 14.35 14.70
C ARG A 574 -0.31 14.72 13.27
N HIS A 575 -1.16 14.44 12.29
CA HIS A 575 -0.95 14.85 10.91
C HIS A 575 -0.85 16.38 10.78
N TRP A 576 -1.80 17.11 11.33
CA TRP A 576 -1.79 18.58 11.26
C TRP A 576 -0.65 19.20 12.09
N TYR A 577 -0.33 18.62 13.24
CA TYR A 577 0.83 19.03 14.02
C TYR A 577 2.15 18.80 13.25
N SER A 578 2.25 17.73 12.45
CA SER A 578 3.41 17.52 11.59
C SER A 578 3.55 18.61 10.51
N ILE A 579 2.42 19.11 9.98
CA ILE A 579 2.42 20.22 9.02
C ILE A 579 2.91 21.50 9.73
N TYR A 580 2.33 21.80 10.89
CA TYR A 580 2.76 22.92 11.71
C TYR A 580 4.28 22.88 12.01
N LEU A 581 4.79 21.74 12.49
CA LEU A 581 6.22 21.57 12.82
C LEU A 581 7.12 21.79 11.60
N SER A 582 6.68 21.36 10.42
CA SER A 582 7.40 21.59 9.17
C SER A 582 7.47 23.08 8.84
N VAL A 583 6.36 23.80 8.93
CA VAL A 583 6.26 25.25 8.66
C VAL A 583 7.19 26.05 9.57
N VAL A 584 7.25 25.73 10.86
CA VAL A 584 8.16 26.40 11.81
C VAL A 584 9.63 25.96 11.67
N GLY A 585 9.94 24.94 10.83
CA GLY A 585 11.28 24.47 10.53
C GLY A 585 11.77 23.32 11.43
N ARG A 586 10.91 22.71 12.23
CA ARG A 586 11.24 21.55 13.12
C ARG A 586 11.07 20.23 12.37
N HIS A 587 11.85 20.04 11.30
CA HIS A 587 11.66 18.97 10.32
C HIS A 587 11.74 17.56 10.89
N GLN A 588 12.64 17.28 11.85
CA GLN A 588 12.78 15.93 12.43
C GLN A 588 11.55 15.54 13.24
N GLU A 589 11.00 16.49 14.01
CA GLU A 589 9.77 16.29 14.78
C GLU A 589 8.56 16.16 13.84
N ALA A 590 8.52 16.97 12.76
CA ALA A 590 7.49 16.87 11.73
C ALA A 590 7.42 15.47 11.10
N ILE A 591 8.59 14.89 10.75
CA ILE A 591 8.69 13.53 10.21
C ILE A 591 8.25 12.49 11.25
N ALA A 592 8.62 12.66 12.53
CA ALA A 592 8.24 11.74 13.60
C ALA A 592 6.71 11.73 13.81
N GLU A 593 6.07 12.90 13.88
CA GLU A 593 4.61 13.01 14.05
C GLU A 593 3.86 12.51 12.80
N ALA A 594 4.37 12.76 11.58
CA ALA A 594 3.77 12.23 10.37
C ALA A 594 3.83 10.69 10.31
N LYS A 595 4.93 10.08 10.74
CA LYS A 595 5.05 8.61 10.85
C LYS A 595 4.07 8.06 11.89
N HIS A 596 3.96 8.71 13.04
CA HIS A 596 3.02 8.32 14.09
C HIS A 596 1.56 8.43 13.58
N ALA A 597 1.23 9.50 12.85
CA ALA A 597 -0.08 9.62 12.21
C ALA A 597 -0.34 8.47 11.23
N LEU A 598 0.69 8.05 10.46
CA LEU A 598 0.58 6.94 9.52
C LEU A 598 0.45 5.57 10.22
N GLU A 599 1.06 5.38 11.39
CA GLU A 599 0.82 4.18 12.20
C GLU A 599 -0.64 4.07 12.67
N LEU A 600 -1.29 5.22 12.92
CA LEU A 600 -2.70 5.29 13.32
C LEU A 600 -3.66 5.25 12.12
N ASP A 601 -3.21 5.66 10.95
CA ASP A 601 -4.01 5.72 9.71
C ASP A 601 -3.21 5.20 8.51
N PRO A 602 -2.90 3.88 8.47
CA PRO A 602 -1.91 3.30 7.55
C PRO A 602 -2.32 3.33 6.07
N LEU A 603 -3.59 3.51 5.77
CA LEU A 603 -4.10 3.57 4.40
C LEU A 603 -4.51 5.00 3.98
N SER A 604 -4.12 6.01 4.73
CA SER A 604 -4.39 7.40 4.40
C SER A 604 -3.43 7.91 3.34
N LEU A 605 -3.93 8.12 2.12
CA LEU A 605 -3.16 8.66 1.01
C LEU A 605 -2.56 10.03 1.34
N ILE A 606 -3.33 10.89 1.99
CA ILE A 606 -2.90 12.25 2.29
C ILE A 606 -1.79 12.28 3.36
N ILE A 607 -1.87 11.43 4.40
CA ILE A 607 -0.82 11.35 5.43
C ILE A 607 0.45 10.76 4.82
N GLN A 608 0.31 9.74 3.96
CA GLN A 608 1.41 9.11 3.25
C GLN A 608 2.16 10.11 2.35
N ALA A 609 1.44 10.85 1.50
CA ALA A 609 2.03 11.85 0.62
C ALA A 609 2.62 13.04 1.41
N ASN A 610 1.96 13.47 2.49
CA ASN A 610 2.48 14.54 3.35
C ASN A 610 3.73 14.13 4.13
N LEU A 611 3.90 12.85 4.48
CA LEU A 611 5.18 12.36 4.99
C LEU A 611 6.29 12.56 3.95
N GLY A 612 6.02 12.28 2.67
CA GLY A 612 6.91 12.62 1.57
C GLY A 612 7.24 14.12 1.50
N GLY A 613 6.23 14.99 1.63
CA GLY A 613 6.41 16.43 1.73
C GLY A 613 7.31 16.86 2.91
N ARG A 614 7.19 16.21 4.08
CA ARG A 614 8.10 16.46 5.24
C ARG A 614 9.54 16.10 4.90
N TYR A 615 9.76 15.01 4.16
CA TYR A 615 11.09 14.66 3.67
C TYR A 615 11.62 15.68 2.67
N LEU A 616 10.79 16.20 1.74
CA LEU A 616 11.19 17.27 0.80
C LEU A 616 11.66 18.52 1.53
N HIS A 617 10.88 19.00 2.50
CA HIS A 617 11.21 20.19 3.29
C HIS A 617 12.48 19.99 4.15
N SER A 618 12.84 18.75 4.48
CA SER A 618 14.07 18.40 5.19
C SER A 618 15.28 18.15 4.27
N GLY A 619 15.14 18.33 2.94
CA GLY A 619 16.20 18.11 1.96
C GLY A 619 16.50 16.63 1.68
N ARG A 620 15.53 15.74 1.83
CA ARG A 620 15.63 14.29 1.66
C ARG A 620 14.74 13.80 0.50
N PRO A 621 15.06 14.15 -0.76
CA PRO A 621 14.17 13.86 -1.90
C PRO A 621 14.04 12.38 -2.22
N HIS A 622 15.04 11.53 -1.95
CA HIS A 622 14.94 10.09 -2.20
C HIS A 622 13.89 9.43 -1.31
N GLU A 623 13.86 9.78 -0.02
CA GLU A 623 12.84 9.28 0.90
C GLU A 623 11.47 9.87 0.59
N ALA A 624 11.42 11.10 0.09
CA ALA A 624 10.16 11.69 -0.37
C ALA A 624 9.56 10.90 -1.53
N ILE A 625 10.37 10.53 -2.54
CA ILE A 625 9.91 9.68 -3.65
C ILE A 625 9.36 8.36 -3.11
N GLN A 626 10.08 7.68 -2.22
CA GLN A 626 9.64 6.40 -1.66
C GLN A 626 8.28 6.49 -0.97
N GLU A 627 8.07 7.54 -0.16
CA GLU A 627 6.79 7.69 0.55
C GLU A 627 5.65 8.11 -0.37
N CYS A 628 5.90 9.00 -1.34
CA CYS A 628 4.86 9.43 -2.28
C CYS A 628 4.53 8.33 -3.31
N GLN A 629 5.48 7.49 -3.69
CA GLN A 629 5.21 6.30 -4.50
C GLN A 629 4.30 5.30 -3.78
N LYS A 630 4.44 5.09 -2.46
CA LYS A 630 3.48 4.27 -1.69
C LYS A 630 2.05 4.80 -1.76
N ALA A 631 1.87 6.12 -1.79
CA ALA A 631 0.54 6.72 -2.00
C ALA A 631 0.02 6.45 -3.42
N LEU A 632 0.86 6.58 -4.45
CA LEU A 632 0.51 6.25 -5.83
C LEU A 632 0.23 4.76 -6.01
N GLU A 633 0.92 3.90 -5.27
CA GLU A 633 0.63 2.47 -5.23
C GLU A 633 -0.79 2.16 -4.74
N MET A 634 -1.33 2.96 -3.84
CA MET A 634 -2.70 2.81 -3.35
C MET A 634 -3.73 3.46 -4.28
N ASP A 635 -3.35 4.54 -4.98
CA ASP A 635 -4.20 5.26 -5.93
C ASP A 635 -3.33 6.06 -6.92
N LEU A 636 -3.24 5.56 -8.15
CA LEU A 636 -2.49 6.19 -9.25
C LEU A 636 -3.05 7.56 -9.68
N SER A 637 -4.26 7.91 -9.28
CA SER A 637 -4.86 9.21 -9.59
C SER A 637 -4.66 10.25 -8.48
N PHE A 638 -3.87 9.93 -7.44
CA PHE A 638 -3.71 10.82 -6.29
C PHE A 638 -2.76 11.99 -6.58
N VAL A 639 -3.32 13.13 -6.95
CA VAL A 639 -2.63 14.35 -7.41
C VAL A 639 -1.50 14.81 -6.48
N VAL A 640 -1.73 14.81 -5.16
CA VAL A 640 -0.75 15.28 -4.17
C VAL A 640 0.55 14.45 -4.22
N ALA A 641 0.43 13.16 -4.50
CA ALA A 641 1.61 12.29 -4.59
C ALA A 641 2.40 12.55 -5.88
N HIS A 642 1.74 12.80 -7.02
CA HIS A 642 2.41 13.22 -8.26
C HIS A 642 3.16 14.55 -8.07
N ASN A 643 2.53 15.54 -7.43
CA ASN A 643 3.19 16.79 -7.08
C ASN A 643 4.42 16.57 -6.20
N CYS A 644 4.31 15.71 -5.18
CA CYS A 644 5.42 15.36 -4.30
C CYS A 644 6.58 14.70 -5.07
N VAL A 645 6.34 13.72 -5.92
CA VAL A 645 7.37 13.04 -6.73
C VAL A 645 8.02 14.02 -7.70
N GLY A 646 7.23 14.87 -8.37
CA GLY A 646 7.73 15.91 -9.25
C GLY A 646 8.65 16.91 -8.55
N LEU A 647 8.27 17.37 -7.34
CA LEU A 647 9.11 18.25 -6.51
C LEU A 647 10.42 17.58 -6.09
N ALA A 648 10.37 16.29 -5.78
CA ALA A 648 11.56 15.52 -5.43
C ALA A 648 12.51 15.39 -6.64
N TYR A 649 11.99 15.14 -7.84
CA TYR A 649 12.80 15.13 -9.06
C TYR A 649 13.45 16.50 -9.34
N LEU A 650 12.74 17.61 -9.09
CA LEU A 650 13.34 18.95 -9.20
C LEU A 650 14.52 19.14 -8.23
N GLN A 651 14.39 18.72 -6.98
CA GLN A 651 15.49 18.80 -6.01
C GLN A 651 16.70 17.94 -6.41
N LEU A 652 16.47 16.84 -7.13
CA LEU A 652 17.52 15.98 -7.68
C LEU A 652 18.09 16.49 -9.02
N GLY A 653 17.63 17.62 -9.55
CA GLY A 653 18.04 18.16 -10.85
C GLY A 653 17.46 17.41 -12.06
N ARG A 654 16.44 16.58 -11.85
CA ARG A 654 15.77 15.75 -12.85
C ARG A 654 14.50 16.45 -13.37
N ALA A 655 14.72 17.60 -13.99
CA ALA A 655 13.61 18.45 -14.45
C ALA A 655 12.71 17.81 -15.54
N PRO A 656 13.20 17.01 -16.50
CA PRO A 656 12.33 16.33 -17.47
C PRO A 656 11.33 15.40 -16.82
N GLU A 657 11.75 14.59 -15.85
CA GLU A 657 10.88 13.68 -15.12
C GLU A 657 9.88 14.43 -14.23
N ALA A 658 10.30 15.52 -13.62
CA ALA A 658 9.41 16.39 -12.87
C ALA A 658 8.27 16.95 -13.72
N VAL A 659 8.57 17.36 -14.97
CA VAL A 659 7.56 17.86 -15.92
C VAL A 659 6.50 16.80 -16.21
N VAL A 660 6.87 15.53 -16.38
CA VAL A 660 5.93 14.42 -16.62
C VAL A 660 4.98 14.24 -15.44
N GLU A 661 5.51 14.23 -14.22
CA GLU A 661 4.69 14.11 -13.01
C GLU A 661 3.73 15.29 -12.85
N PHE A 662 4.20 16.52 -13.06
CA PHE A 662 3.33 17.70 -12.97
C PHE A 662 2.29 17.78 -14.10
N GLN A 663 2.62 17.34 -15.32
CA GLN A 663 1.61 17.22 -16.38
C GLN A 663 0.52 16.23 -16.02
N THR A 664 0.90 15.12 -15.39
CA THR A 664 -0.06 14.14 -14.88
C THR A 664 -0.92 14.74 -13.77
N ALA A 665 -0.32 15.44 -12.81
CA ALA A 665 -1.04 16.13 -11.73
C ALA A 665 -2.04 17.17 -12.28
N VAL A 666 -1.62 18.01 -13.23
CA VAL A 666 -2.48 19.01 -13.88
C VAL A 666 -3.67 18.36 -14.60
N ARG A 667 -3.43 17.25 -15.31
CA ARG A 667 -4.49 16.51 -16.01
C ARG A 667 -5.50 15.90 -15.03
N LEU A 668 -5.01 15.27 -13.94
CA LEU A 668 -5.85 14.61 -12.94
C LEU A 668 -6.65 15.60 -12.09
N SER A 669 -6.07 16.74 -11.76
CA SER A 669 -6.72 17.79 -10.96
C SER A 669 -7.69 18.68 -11.74
N GLY A 670 -7.71 18.58 -13.07
CA GLY A 670 -8.44 19.52 -13.90
C GLY A 670 -7.81 20.92 -13.94
N GLY A 671 -6.53 21.05 -13.55
CA GLY A 671 -5.76 22.28 -13.62
C GLY A 671 -5.79 23.12 -12.34
N ASP A 672 -5.70 22.48 -11.16
CA ASP A 672 -5.57 23.19 -9.89
C ASP A 672 -4.33 24.11 -9.86
N PRO A 673 -4.36 25.23 -9.12
CA PRO A 673 -3.28 26.21 -9.11
C PRO A 673 -1.94 25.66 -8.60
N GLU A 674 -1.94 24.71 -7.67
CA GLU A 674 -0.73 24.09 -7.13
C GLU A 674 0.00 23.31 -8.21
N SER A 675 -0.67 22.35 -8.86
CA SER A 675 -0.11 21.53 -9.94
C SER A 675 0.32 22.36 -11.14
N VAL A 676 -0.50 23.36 -11.53
CA VAL A 676 -0.19 24.27 -12.64
C VAL A 676 1.06 25.10 -12.33
N SER A 677 1.21 25.63 -11.11
CA SER A 677 2.39 26.40 -10.72
C SER A 677 3.65 25.53 -10.63
N ALA A 678 3.51 24.29 -10.17
CA ALA A 678 4.62 23.35 -10.12
C ALA A 678 5.16 23.03 -11.51
N LEU A 679 4.26 22.83 -12.50
CA LEU A 679 4.62 22.68 -13.92
C LEU A 679 5.30 23.95 -14.45
N GLY A 680 4.75 25.15 -14.15
CA GLY A 680 5.31 26.42 -14.55
C GLY A 680 6.73 26.65 -14.00
N TYR A 681 6.95 26.32 -12.73
CA TYR A 681 8.27 26.38 -12.12
C TYR A 681 9.25 25.39 -12.80
N ALA A 682 8.81 24.17 -13.09
CA ALA A 682 9.63 23.18 -13.79
C ALA A 682 10.02 23.65 -15.18
N PHE A 683 9.12 24.27 -15.94
CA PHE A 683 9.44 24.90 -17.22
C PHE A 683 10.46 26.05 -17.07
N ALA A 684 10.25 26.92 -16.08
CA ALA A 684 11.15 28.06 -15.85
C ALA A 684 12.59 27.58 -15.57
N VAL A 685 12.80 26.60 -14.69
CA VAL A 685 14.15 26.09 -14.36
C VAL A 685 14.75 25.22 -15.46
N SER A 686 13.92 24.71 -16.39
CA SER A 686 14.36 23.97 -17.59
C SER A 686 14.69 24.88 -18.80
N GLY A 687 14.67 26.20 -18.64
CA GLY A 687 14.94 27.14 -19.70
C GLY A 687 13.77 27.39 -20.67
N LYS A 688 12.57 26.89 -20.38
CA LYS A 688 11.33 27.07 -21.12
C LYS A 688 10.57 28.28 -20.58
N GLY A 689 11.19 29.49 -20.73
CA GLY A 689 10.66 30.70 -20.12
C GLY A 689 9.34 31.15 -20.70
N THR A 690 9.10 30.92 -22.00
CA THR A 690 7.85 31.30 -22.69
C THR A 690 6.67 30.50 -22.12
N GLU A 691 6.80 29.18 -22.01
CA GLU A 691 5.78 28.28 -21.46
C GLU A 691 5.48 28.60 -19.96
N ALA A 692 6.53 28.94 -19.21
CA ALA A 692 6.36 29.39 -17.83
C ALA A 692 5.60 30.72 -17.73
N ALA A 693 5.86 31.67 -18.60
CA ALA A 693 5.14 32.96 -18.65
C ALA A 693 3.66 32.78 -19.06
N GLU A 694 3.37 31.88 -19.99
CA GLU A 694 1.98 31.51 -20.33
C GLU A 694 1.22 30.96 -19.13
N ILE A 695 1.87 30.14 -18.30
CA ILE A 695 1.28 29.63 -17.05
C ILE A 695 0.99 30.79 -16.09
N VAL A 696 1.89 31.74 -15.92
CA VAL A 696 1.63 32.96 -15.11
C VAL A 696 0.39 33.68 -15.60
N SER A 697 0.29 33.94 -16.93
CA SER A 697 -0.86 34.59 -17.53
C SER A 697 -2.17 33.78 -17.28
N LYS A 698 -2.11 32.45 -17.40
CA LYS A 698 -3.24 31.58 -17.13
C LYS A 698 -3.70 31.66 -15.67
N LEU A 699 -2.77 31.61 -14.72
CA LEU A 699 -3.09 31.72 -13.28
C LEU A 699 -3.67 33.09 -12.94
N GLN A 700 -3.26 34.14 -13.60
CA GLN A 700 -3.81 35.49 -13.44
C GLN A 700 -5.22 35.63 -14.01
N SER A 701 -5.50 35.02 -15.17
CA SER A 701 -6.80 35.10 -15.84
C SER A 701 -7.86 34.18 -15.22
N SER A 702 -7.46 33.08 -14.56
CA SER A 702 -8.39 32.13 -13.93
C SER A 702 -9.11 32.69 -12.69
N SER A 703 -8.74 33.89 -12.24
CA SER A 703 -9.20 34.49 -10.99
C SER A 703 -10.37 35.49 -11.15
N GLU A 704 -11.20 35.35 -12.20
CA GLU A 704 -12.42 36.11 -12.28
C GLU A 704 -13.40 35.67 -11.17
N GLY A 705 -13.29 36.31 -10.01
CA GLY A 705 -14.37 36.37 -9.02
C GLY A 705 -14.08 35.99 -7.58
N ALA A 706 -13.16 35.11 -7.20
CA ALA A 706 -13.10 34.65 -5.80
C ALA A 706 -11.72 34.50 -5.18
N TYR A 707 -10.74 33.85 -5.82
CA TYR A 707 -9.44 33.56 -5.21
C TYR A 707 -8.32 33.70 -6.22
N LEU A 708 -7.44 34.70 -6.00
CA LEU A 708 -6.23 34.84 -6.80
C LEU A 708 -5.10 34.02 -6.20
N PRO A 709 -4.52 33.05 -6.93
CA PRO A 709 -3.49 32.17 -6.41
C PRO A 709 -2.10 32.86 -6.36
N ALA A 710 -2.01 33.96 -5.60
CA ALA A 710 -0.83 34.83 -5.54
C ALA A 710 0.44 34.10 -5.10
N TYR A 711 0.33 33.19 -4.14
CA TYR A 711 1.45 32.37 -3.67
C TYR A 711 2.01 31.49 -4.80
N TYR A 712 1.14 30.85 -5.56
CA TYR A 712 1.50 29.96 -6.65
C TYR A 712 2.11 30.72 -7.85
N ILE A 713 1.63 31.93 -8.12
CA ILE A 713 2.25 32.81 -9.14
C ILE A 713 3.67 33.22 -8.70
N ALA A 714 3.88 33.56 -7.44
CA ALA A 714 5.19 33.87 -6.89
C ALA A 714 6.21 32.73 -7.09
N ILE A 715 5.76 31.47 -6.98
CA ILE A 715 6.60 30.29 -7.24
C ILE A 715 7.12 30.31 -8.68
N VAL A 716 6.26 30.52 -9.67
CA VAL A 716 6.66 30.52 -11.09
C VAL A 716 7.60 31.69 -11.39
N GLU A 717 7.29 32.89 -10.89
CA GLU A 717 8.14 34.09 -11.08
C GLU A 717 9.52 33.92 -10.41
N SER A 718 9.58 33.24 -9.24
CA SER A 718 10.86 32.86 -8.62
C SER A 718 11.68 31.94 -9.52
N GLY A 719 11.04 30.95 -10.17
CA GLY A 719 11.67 30.06 -11.14
C GLY A 719 12.21 30.79 -12.34
N LEU A 720 11.49 31.79 -12.86
CA LEU A 720 11.91 32.68 -13.96
C LEU A 720 13.05 33.65 -13.57
N GLY A 721 13.42 33.71 -12.30
CA GLY A 721 14.44 34.62 -11.77
C GLY A 721 13.95 36.04 -11.60
N LYS A 722 12.66 36.32 -11.74
CA LYS A 722 12.04 37.63 -11.60
C LYS A 722 11.74 37.92 -10.13
N LYS A 723 12.79 38.34 -9.39
CA LYS A 723 12.71 38.48 -7.93
C LYS A 723 11.69 39.54 -7.49
N ASP A 724 11.64 40.67 -8.18
CA ASP A 724 10.75 41.78 -7.80
C ASP A 724 9.28 41.42 -8.00
N GLU A 725 8.94 40.73 -9.07
CA GLU A 725 7.61 40.22 -9.35
C GLU A 725 7.22 39.14 -8.34
N ALA A 726 8.15 38.22 -8.01
CA ALA A 726 7.91 37.20 -7.01
C ALA A 726 7.58 37.83 -5.64
N PHE A 727 8.35 38.85 -5.20
CA PHE A 727 8.05 39.55 -3.94
C PHE A 727 6.74 40.35 -4.01
N ALA A 728 6.40 40.95 -5.14
CA ALA A 728 5.12 41.63 -5.30
C ALA A 728 3.94 40.65 -5.13
N TRP A 729 4.05 39.45 -5.66
CA TRP A 729 3.05 38.38 -5.51
C TRP A 729 3.02 37.83 -4.09
N LEU A 730 4.17 37.65 -3.43
CA LEU A 730 4.24 37.26 -2.01
C LEU A 730 3.61 38.31 -1.09
N ASP A 731 3.80 39.61 -1.38
CA ASP A 731 3.14 40.68 -0.62
C ASP A 731 1.62 40.67 -0.85
N ARG A 732 1.15 40.32 -2.04
CA ARG A 732 -0.28 40.13 -2.30
C ARG A 732 -0.83 38.91 -1.58
N ALA A 733 -0.07 37.79 -1.55
CA ALA A 733 -0.44 36.60 -0.75
C ALA A 733 -0.53 36.94 0.75
N TYR A 734 0.39 37.77 1.25
CA TYR A 734 0.33 38.29 2.64
C TYR A 734 -0.93 39.11 2.90
N ARG A 735 -1.26 40.07 2.03
CA ARG A 735 -2.46 40.90 2.18
C ARG A 735 -3.76 40.09 2.11
N ASN A 736 -3.78 39.06 1.28
CA ASN A 736 -4.91 38.16 1.15
C ASN A 736 -4.95 37.07 2.25
N ARG A 737 -3.94 37.05 3.12
CA ARG A 737 -3.81 36.01 4.15
C ARG A 737 -3.87 34.58 3.55
N SER A 738 -3.14 34.34 2.47
CA SER A 738 -3.07 33.04 1.81
C SER A 738 -2.65 31.96 2.79
N SER A 739 -3.38 30.84 2.84
CA SER A 739 -3.14 29.70 3.73
C SER A 739 -1.79 29.02 3.49
N GLU A 740 -1.29 29.10 2.24
CA GLU A 740 -0.04 28.53 1.80
C GLU A 740 1.19 29.38 2.14
N LEU A 741 0.98 30.69 2.40
CA LEU A 741 2.10 31.63 2.62
C LEU A 741 3.07 31.21 3.73
N PRO A 742 2.65 30.62 4.85
CA PRO A 742 3.57 30.13 5.87
C PRO A 742 4.60 29.10 5.38
N GLU A 743 4.33 28.37 4.33
CA GLU A 743 5.27 27.41 3.76
C GLU A 743 6.48 28.08 3.08
N VAL A 744 6.42 29.39 2.81
CA VAL A 744 7.49 30.16 2.15
C VAL A 744 8.87 29.93 2.76
N LYS A 745 8.95 29.73 4.10
CA LYS A 745 10.19 29.47 4.83
C LYS A 745 10.85 28.16 4.42
N THR A 746 10.06 27.12 4.23
CA THR A 746 10.55 25.76 4.02
C THR A 746 10.45 25.31 2.56
N GLU A 747 9.69 26.03 1.72
CA GLU A 747 9.48 25.73 0.32
C GLU A 747 10.79 25.86 -0.49
N PRO A 748 11.28 24.77 -1.10
CA PRO A 748 12.56 24.78 -1.81
C PRO A 748 12.58 25.68 -3.04
N ARG A 749 11.44 25.93 -3.67
CA ARG A 749 11.31 26.75 -4.87
C ARG A 749 11.61 28.24 -4.62
N PHE A 750 11.60 28.68 -3.35
CA PHE A 750 12.01 30.04 -2.95
C PHE A 750 13.45 30.14 -2.46
N LEU A 751 14.26 29.11 -2.58
CA LEU A 751 15.64 29.09 -2.08
C LEU A 751 16.46 30.30 -2.56
N LYS A 752 16.29 30.72 -3.84
CA LYS A 752 16.98 31.86 -4.44
C LYS A 752 16.52 33.23 -3.88
N LEU A 753 15.36 33.29 -3.23
CA LEU A 753 14.84 34.51 -2.61
C LEU A 753 15.30 34.67 -1.15
N ARG A 754 15.79 33.61 -0.51
CA ARG A 754 16.13 33.62 0.94
C ARG A 754 17.26 34.58 1.30
N GLU A 755 18.16 34.90 0.35
CA GLU A 755 19.26 35.85 0.55
C GLU A 755 18.81 37.31 0.45
N ASP A 756 17.61 37.58 -0.06
CA ASP A 756 17.05 38.92 -0.20
C ASP A 756 16.49 39.42 1.15
N PRO A 757 16.83 40.64 1.60
CA PRO A 757 16.33 41.18 2.88
C PRO A 757 14.79 41.19 3.01
N ARG A 758 14.08 41.34 1.90
CA ARG A 758 12.61 41.30 1.86
C ARG A 758 12.05 39.96 2.31
N PHE A 759 12.81 38.88 2.13
CA PHE A 759 12.41 37.55 2.59
C PHE A 759 12.34 37.47 4.10
N LEU A 760 13.37 37.96 4.80
CA LEU A 760 13.39 38.03 6.26
C LEU A 760 12.28 38.93 6.81
N GLU A 761 12.01 40.04 6.14
CA GLU A 761 10.91 40.93 6.52
C GLU A 761 9.55 40.24 6.35
N LEU A 762 9.36 39.48 5.27
CA LEU A 762 8.13 38.68 5.10
C LEU A 762 7.95 37.65 6.23
N LEU A 763 9.02 36.93 6.62
CA LEU A 763 8.96 35.95 7.71
C LEU A 763 8.58 36.63 9.05
N ARG A 764 9.11 37.84 9.33
CA ARG A 764 8.73 38.61 10.54
C ARG A 764 7.26 39.02 10.49
N ARG A 765 6.76 39.47 9.34
CA ARG A 765 5.36 39.89 9.17
C ARG A 765 4.37 38.78 9.42
N ILE A 766 4.73 37.52 9.11
CA ILE A 766 3.91 36.33 9.39
C ILE A 766 4.29 35.65 10.71
N ALA A 767 5.06 36.34 11.54
CA ALA A 767 5.51 35.91 12.88
C ALA A 767 6.21 34.52 12.90
N LEU A 768 6.77 34.06 11.76
CA LEU A 768 7.54 32.83 11.75
C LEU A 768 8.90 33.00 12.44
N PRO A 769 9.35 32.03 13.25
CA PRO A 769 10.71 32.05 13.79
C PRO A 769 11.74 32.16 12.67
N THR A 770 12.65 33.13 12.76
CA THR A 770 13.71 33.37 11.75
C THR A 770 14.84 32.37 11.85
#